data_7744aa947ec1c4e0220196db95ecd54b
#
_entry.id   7744aa947ec1c4e0220196db95ecd54b
#
_cell.length_a   1.000
_cell.length_b   1.000
_cell.length_c   1.000
_cell.angle_alpha   90.00
_cell.angle_beta   90.00
_cell.angle_gamma   90.00
#
_symmetry.space_group_name_H-M   'P 1'
#
loop_
_entity.id
_entity.type
_entity.pdbx_description
1 polymer ?
#
loop_
_entity_poly.entity_id
_entity_poly.type
_entity_poly.pdbx_seq_one_letter_code
_entity_poly.pdbx_strand_id
1 'polypeptide(L)'
;MPTLNKERATSRELPLAIEGMTCSGCVVRLEESLRSTHGVLDAVVNLSLERAAVVIDDESTDLEQVMQAIRKAGFEVGREVRKFVVTGMTCSACAQRVEETLMNTVGVIRADVNLVLERASVTVATHVTDEELLVDAVTRAGYGLVSIAEENVDQSEAKLRRDRREVIAASLLTLPLVVQMLLQFMGYDELHLLPAFEVLLATPIQFVMGLRFYRAALNAVRSRSTNMDVLVVLGTTAAYVYSWYLLVTLGEAAEGQLFFEASAVVITLVLLGKYLEAKAKRATSEAVRALMSLRPEIALVKTAAGNLEERPIAGVSIGDVVVCRPGDRVAVDGRVIQGEAEVDESLITGESVPLLKSQGDTVTGGSINVNGMLEIETLAVGEDSTLQTIVRLVESAQLGKARVQSLVDRITVWFVPLVLILAGITFTGWFLLYGDLEAALLAAVAVLVIACPCALGLATPTAIMTGTGAAARAGILIRDVSTLEEAQVLKRIVFDKTGTLTLGNPRVRQITTLAGTDELGVLEIAAAIQRNSEHPLARALCTAADERGISPGQSEGFINRVGQGVEGRVAGTHYLCGNDAMVRESGLVVPSIQDLNETDTKVWLADSTQVLAVFSIHDALRTEAAEAVRQLERMHIEAVIVSGDAHAVVRSVADDVGIIEAHGGVSPEGKAQMISDWIEGGIPVGMVGDGVNDSPALAVANVGFAMGSGTDVAMETAAITLMRADPRLVPGAIDASRRTFRKIKQNLFWAFVYNIVAMPLAMFGALTPTIAGAAMALSSVSVVANSLLLRSWRPNL
;
A
#
# COMPACT_ATOMS: atom_id res chain seq x y z
N MET A 1 -55.62 -38.44 4.66
CA MET A 1 -54.84 -37.33 5.11
C MET A 1 -53.47 -37.84 5.60
N PRO A 2 -52.40 -37.68 4.84
CA PRO A 2 -51.08 -37.95 5.36
C PRO A 2 -50.43 -36.60 5.82
N THR A 3 -49.84 -36.64 6.97
CA THR A 3 -49.13 -35.59 7.65
C THR A 3 -47.90 -35.19 6.86
N LEU A 4 -47.91 -33.94 6.33
CA LEU A 4 -46.72 -33.26 5.80
C LEU A 4 -45.79 -32.89 6.97
N ASN A 5 -44.70 -33.64 7.09
CA ASN A 5 -43.59 -33.32 7.91
C ASN A 5 -42.79 -32.17 7.20
N LYS A 6 -42.89 -30.96 7.71
CA LYS A 6 -42.11 -29.80 7.27
C LYS A 6 -40.74 -29.90 7.90
N GLU A 7 -39.83 -30.61 7.27
CA GLU A 7 -38.40 -30.29 7.39
C GLU A 7 -38.19 -28.96 6.64
N ARG A 8 -38.02 -27.90 7.38
CA ARG A 8 -37.52 -26.60 6.82
C ARG A 8 -36.05 -26.84 6.44
N ALA A 9 -35.83 -27.18 5.18
CA ALA A 9 -34.54 -26.99 4.56
C ALA A 9 -34.20 -25.49 4.69
N THR A 10 -33.13 -25.14 5.31
CA THR A 10 -32.59 -23.80 5.40
C THR A 10 -31.89 -23.49 4.06
N SER A 11 -32.71 -23.14 3.06
CA SER A 11 -32.18 -22.72 1.75
C SER A 11 -32.01 -21.22 1.74
N ARG A 12 -30.90 -20.78 1.18
CA ARG A 12 -30.53 -19.37 1.07
C ARG A 12 -30.27 -19.00 -0.38
N GLU A 13 -30.80 -17.85 -0.79
CA GLU A 13 -30.53 -17.26 -2.10
C GLU A 13 -29.33 -16.29 -2.01
N LEU A 14 -28.35 -16.49 -2.89
CA LEU A 14 -27.17 -15.64 -3.03
C LEU A 14 -27.25 -14.88 -4.36
N PRO A 15 -27.54 -13.59 -4.35
CA PRO A 15 -27.49 -12.74 -5.53
C PRO A 15 -26.03 -12.34 -5.80
N LEU A 16 -25.40 -12.91 -6.83
CA LEU A 16 -24.02 -12.69 -7.20
C LEU A 16 -23.93 -11.83 -8.46
N ALA A 17 -23.12 -10.78 -8.45
CA ALA A 17 -22.71 -10.10 -9.67
C ALA A 17 -21.68 -10.95 -10.41
N ILE A 18 -21.84 -11.12 -11.73
CA ILE A 18 -20.98 -11.99 -12.55
C ILE A 18 -20.33 -11.15 -13.64
N GLU A 19 -19.03 -11.16 -13.68
CA GLU A 19 -18.23 -10.46 -14.68
C GLU A 19 -17.79 -11.41 -15.80
N GLY A 20 -17.69 -10.87 -17.04
CA GLY A 20 -17.19 -11.59 -18.19
C GLY A 20 -18.26 -12.31 -19.04
N MET A 21 -19.56 -12.14 -18.75
CA MET A 21 -20.64 -12.70 -19.59
C MET A 21 -20.89 -11.80 -20.82
N THR A 22 -20.89 -12.40 -22.03
CA THR A 22 -21.08 -11.66 -23.29
C THR A 22 -22.21 -12.19 -24.17
N CYS A 23 -22.71 -13.39 -23.91
CA CYS A 23 -23.74 -14.03 -24.77
C CYS A 23 -24.58 -15.04 -24.00
N SER A 24 -25.70 -15.47 -24.59
CA SER A 24 -26.58 -16.49 -24.01
C SER A 24 -25.91 -17.85 -23.78
N GLY A 25 -24.88 -18.20 -24.56
CA GLY A 25 -24.10 -19.41 -24.34
C GLY A 25 -23.28 -19.35 -23.02
N CYS A 26 -22.88 -18.15 -22.61
CA CYS A 26 -22.24 -17.92 -21.32
C CYS A 26 -23.20 -18.22 -20.17
N VAL A 27 -24.45 -17.79 -20.29
CA VAL A 27 -25.51 -18.05 -19.30
C VAL A 27 -25.72 -19.55 -19.07
N VAL A 28 -25.91 -20.31 -20.14
CA VAL A 28 -26.16 -21.77 -20.06
C VAL A 28 -24.98 -22.47 -19.40
N ARG A 29 -23.75 -22.15 -19.83
CA ARG A 29 -22.52 -22.74 -19.27
C ARG A 29 -22.36 -22.44 -17.77
N LEU A 30 -22.70 -21.21 -17.36
CA LEU A 30 -22.60 -20.81 -15.95
C LEU A 30 -23.69 -21.49 -15.10
N GLU A 31 -24.95 -21.54 -15.58
CA GLU A 31 -26.04 -22.26 -14.89
C GLU A 31 -25.74 -23.76 -14.73
N GLU A 32 -25.21 -24.42 -15.76
CA GLU A 32 -24.83 -25.83 -15.68
C GLU A 32 -23.70 -26.06 -14.66
N SER A 33 -22.69 -25.18 -14.65
CA SER A 33 -21.59 -25.26 -13.67
C SER A 33 -22.09 -25.09 -12.25
N LEU A 34 -22.97 -24.10 -12.02
CA LEU A 34 -23.54 -23.83 -10.71
C LEU A 34 -24.44 -24.97 -10.23
N ARG A 35 -25.35 -25.45 -11.06
CA ARG A 35 -26.26 -26.58 -10.73
C ARG A 35 -25.54 -27.90 -10.52
N SER A 36 -24.36 -28.08 -11.11
CA SER A 36 -23.52 -29.27 -10.90
C SER A 36 -22.72 -29.20 -9.59
N THR A 37 -22.72 -28.07 -8.88
CA THR A 37 -22.01 -27.88 -7.62
C THR A 37 -22.78 -28.48 -6.46
N HIS A 38 -22.12 -29.25 -5.62
CA HIS A 38 -22.74 -29.90 -4.47
C HIS A 38 -23.39 -28.89 -3.54
N GLY A 39 -24.65 -29.11 -3.18
CA GLY A 39 -25.43 -28.25 -2.29
C GLY A 39 -26.02 -27.00 -2.95
N VAL A 40 -25.81 -26.75 -4.24
CA VAL A 40 -26.59 -25.78 -5.02
C VAL A 40 -27.93 -26.42 -5.39
N LEU A 41 -29.03 -25.81 -4.91
CA LEU A 41 -30.39 -26.31 -5.13
C LEU A 41 -30.96 -25.81 -6.46
N ASP A 42 -30.70 -24.55 -6.81
CA ASP A 42 -31.04 -23.92 -8.09
C ASP A 42 -30.12 -22.75 -8.40
N ALA A 43 -29.99 -22.42 -9.69
CA ALA A 43 -29.25 -21.28 -10.17
C ALA A 43 -29.91 -20.68 -11.41
N VAL A 44 -30.13 -19.37 -11.37
CA VAL A 44 -30.73 -18.61 -12.49
C VAL A 44 -29.74 -17.45 -12.82
N VAL A 45 -29.32 -17.38 -14.08
CA VAL A 45 -28.39 -16.36 -14.53
C VAL A 45 -29.07 -15.40 -15.49
N ASN A 46 -28.89 -14.10 -15.24
CA ASN A 46 -29.45 -13.02 -16.07
C ASN A 46 -28.32 -12.25 -16.75
N LEU A 47 -28.18 -12.39 -18.07
CA LEU A 47 -27.15 -11.71 -18.85
C LEU A 47 -27.29 -10.17 -18.84
N SER A 48 -28.53 -9.67 -18.94
CA SER A 48 -28.78 -8.22 -19.02
C SER A 48 -28.50 -7.47 -17.72
N LEU A 49 -28.59 -8.17 -16.59
CA LEU A 49 -28.30 -7.64 -15.27
C LEU A 49 -26.90 -8.04 -14.78
N GLU A 50 -26.19 -8.87 -15.57
CA GLU A 50 -24.90 -9.45 -15.18
C GLU A 50 -24.92 -10.09 -13.78
N ARG A 51 -26.02 -10.84 -13.47
CA ARG A 51 -26.26 -11.42 -12.14
C ARG A 51 -26.65 -12.89 -12.21
N ALA A 52 -26.23 -13.63 -11.18
CA ALA A 52 -26.70 -14.97 -10.92
C ALA A 52 -27.41 -15.01 -9.55
N ALA A 53 -28.62 -15.56 -9.49
CA ALA A 53 -29.30 -15.91 -8.26
C ALA A 53 -29.07 -17.40 -8.01
N VAL A 54 -28.32 -17.73 -6.95
CA VAL A 54 -27.93 -19.10 -6.61
C VAL A 54 -28.59 -19.48 -5.29
N VAL A 55 -29.45 -20.50 -5.32
CA VAL A 55 -30.07 -21.04 -4.11
C VAL A 55 -29.19 -22.18 -3.58
N ILE A 56 -28.68 -22.00 -2.37
CA ILE A 56 -27.81 -22.99 -1.71
C ILE A 56 -28.49 -23.58 -0.48
N ASP A 57 -28.07 -24.78 -0.13
CA ASP A 57 -28.36 -25.40 1.16
C ASP A 57 -27.32 -24.96 2.18
N ASP A 58 -27.72 -24.17 3.19
CA ASP A 58 -26.86 -23.53 4.18
C ASP A 58 -26.02 -24.54 5.01
N GLU A 59 -26.41 -25.81 5.07
CA GLU A 59 -25.67 -26.84 5.82
C GLU A 59 -24.58 -27.51 4.97
N SER A 60 -24.70 -27.49 3.63
CA SER A 60 -23.86 -28.33 2.75
C SER A 60 -22.94 -27.53 1.82
N THR A 61 -23.14 -26.22 1.66
CA THR A 61 -22.42 -25.44 0.64
C THR A 61 -21.95 -24.08 1.16
N ASP A 62 -20.64 -23.81 0.97
CA ASP A 62 -20.01 -22.54 1.27
C ASP A 62 -19.92 -21.66 0.01
N LEU A 63 -19.97 -20.33 0.19
CA LEU A 63 -19.78 -19.32 -0.86
C LEU A 63 -18.51 -19.59 -1.70
N GLU A 64 -17.46 -20.09 -1.09
CA GLU A 64 -16.20 -20.37 -1.78
C GLU A 64 -16.37 -21.47 -2.84
N GLN A 65 -17.18 -22.49 -2.60
CA GLN A 65 -17.49 -23.56 -3.56
C GLN A 65 -18.27 -23.02 -4.77
N VAL A 66 -19.23 -22.12 -4.51
CA VAL A 66 -19.99 -21.42 -5.55
C VAL A 66 -19.05 -20.56 -6.41
N MET A 67 -18.16 -19.80 -5.76
CA MET A 67 -17.16 -18.97 -6.46
C MET A 67 -16.18 -19.81 -7.30
N GLN A 68 -15.78 -20.98 -6.81
CA GLN A 68 -14.93 -21.89 -7.60
C GLN A 68 -15.66 -22.44 -8.83
N ALA A 69 -16.95 -22.72 -8.72
CA ALA A 69 -17.77 -23.18 -9.86
C ALA A 69 -17.89 -22.09 -10.93
N ILE A 70 -18.06 -20.83 -10.51
CA ILE A 70 -18.09 -19.66 -11.40
C ILE A 70 -16.74 -19.50 -12.14
N ARG A 71 -15.63 -19.60 -11.41
CA ARG A 71 -14.28 -19.53 -12.02
C ARG A 71 -14.01 -20.68 -12.98
N LYS A 72 -14.42 -21.91 -12.65
CA LYS A 72 -14.30 -23.07 -13.58
C LYS A 72 -15.10 -22.86 -14.86
N ALA A 73 -16.23 -22.16 -14.79
CA ALA A 73 -17.01 -21.78 -15.95
C ALA A 73 -16.36 -20.64 -16.78
N GLY A 74 -15.27 -20.04 -16.28
CA GLY A 74 -14.52 -18.96 -16.95
C GLY A 74 -15.10 -17.57 -16.69
N PHE A 75 -15.75 -17.37 -15.54
CA PHE A 75 -16.32 -16.10 -15.12
C PHE A 75 -15.80 -15.69 -13.74
N GLU A 76 -15.96 -14.40 -13.39
CA GLU A 76 -15.61 -13.90 -12.06
C GLU A 76 -16.83 -13.35 -11.32
N VAL A 77 -16.76 -13.38 -9.97
CA VAL A 77 -17.75 -12.74 -9.11
C VAL A 77 -17.34 -11.29 -8.89
N GLY A 78 -18.26 -10.36 -9.10
CA GLY A 78 -18.03 -8.96 -8.81
C GLY A 78 -17.66 -8.74 -7.35
N ARG A 79 -16.62 -7.94 -7.11
CA ARG A 79 -16.04 -7.69 -5.80
C ARG A 79 -16.12 -6.21 -5.48
N GLU A 80 -16.43 -5.90 -4.25
CA GLU A 80 -16.43 -4.55 -3.72
C GLU A 80 -15.54 -4.49 -2.48
N VAL A 81 -14.67 -3.49 -2.41
CA VAL A 81 -13.84 -3.24 -1.22
C VAL A 81 -14.49 -2.14 -0.40
N ARG A 82 -14.91 -2.46 0.82
CA ARG A 82 -15.47 -1.51 1.78
C ARG A 82 -14.47 -1.24 2.88
N LYS A 83 -14.34 0.02 3.24
CA LYS A 83 -13.40 0.48 4.28
C LYS A 83 -14.19 0.99 5.49
N PHE A 84 -13.76 0.55 6.68
CA PHE A 84 -14.41 0.87 7.95
C PHE A 84 -13.41 1.35 8.98
N VAL A 85 -13.88 2.17 9.93
CA VAL A 85 -13.19 2.45 11.18
C VAL A 85 -13.63 1.44 12.22
N VAL A 86 -12.67 0.83 12.92
CA VAL A 86 -12.93 -0.16 13.98
C VAL A 86 -12.59 0.44 15.32
N THR A 87 -13.58 0.52 16.21
CA THR A 87 -13.40 1.07 17.56
C THR A 87 -13.36 -0.04 18.62
N GLY A 88 -12.63 0.20 19.71
CA GLY A 88 -12.55 -0.73 20.83
C GLY A 88 -11.40 -1.74 20.74
N MET A 89 -10.58 -1.74 19.67
CA MET A 89 -9.38 -2.56 19.61
C MET A 89 -8.27 -1.99 20.49
N THR A 90 -7.65 -2.82 21.32
CA THR A 90 -6.58 -2.41 22.24
C THR A 90 -5.26 -3.13 21.98
N CYS A 91 -5.29 -4.26 21.28
CA CYS A 91 -4.12 -5.09 20.98
C CYS A 91 -4.29 -5.90 19.69
N SER A 92 -3.23 -6.56 19.23
CA SER A 92 -3.24 -7.40 18.03
C SER A 92 -4.26 -8.55 18.09
N ALA A 93 -4.45 -9.15 19.26
CA ALA A 93 -5.48 -10.18 19.46
C ALA A 93 -6.91 -9.65 19.22
N CYS A 94 -7.16 -8.37 19.56
CA CYS A 94 -8.44 -7.73 19.26
C CYS A 94 -8.62 -7.55 17.74
N ALA A 95 -7.57 -7.10 17.04
CA ALA A 95 -7.62 -6.94 15.59
C ALA A 95 -7.84 -8.27 14.86
N GLN A 96 -7.15 -9.32 15.29
CA GLN A 96 -7.35 -10.67 14.76
C GLN A 96 -8.77 -11.17 15.00
N ARG A 97 -9.34 -10.91 16.17
CA ARG A 97 -10.73 -11.30 16.48
C ARG A 97 -11.75 -10.61 15.58
N VAL A 98 -11.58 -9.31 15.35
CA VAL A 98 -12.43 -8.56 14.41
C VAL A 98 -12.29 -9.12 12.99
N GLU A 99 -11.06 -9.43 12.55
CA GLU A 99 -10.79 -10.01 11.24
C GLU A 99 -11.44 -11.38 11.08
N GLU A 100 -11.29 -12.29 12.05
CA GLU A 100 -11.95 -13.60 12.06
C GLU A 100 -13.49 -13.46 12.05
N THR A 101 -14.02 -12.49 12.80
CA THR A 101 -15.46 -12.23 12.82
C THR A 101 -15.97 -11.76 11.46
N LEU A 102 -15.24 -10.84 10.80
CA LEU A 102 -15.56 -10.36 9.46
C LEU A 102 -15.44 -11.48 8.43
N MET A 103 -14.37 -12.27 8.47
CA MET A 103 -14.16 -13.41 7.57
C MET A 103 -15.25 -14.47 7.68
N ASN A 104 -15.81 -14.67 8.88
CA ASN A 104 -16.92 -15.59 9.12
C ASN A 104 -18.30 -14.98 8.79
N THR A 105 -18.35 -13.73 8.33
CA THR A 105 -19.60 -13.09 7.89
C THR A 105 -19.86 -13.42 6.44
N VAL A 106 -21.10 -13.76 6.14
CA VAL A 106 -21.49 -14.20 4.80
C VAL A 106 -21.25 -13.14 3.74
N GLY A 107 -20.66 -13.57 2.62
CA GLY A 107 -20.35 -12.70 1.49
C GLY A 107 -19.00 -11.98 1.62
N VAL A 108 -18.29 -12.13 2.73
CA VAL A 108 -16.93 -11.61 2.89
C VAL A 108 -15.95 -12.57 2.24
N ILE A 109 -15.17 -12.06 1.29
CA ILE A 109 -14.13 -12.79 0.57
C ILE A 109 -12.79 -12.64 1.30
N ARG A 110 -12.52 -11.42 1.77
CA ARG A 110 -11.29 -11.08 2.49
C ARG A 110 -11.56 -9.94 3.47
N ALA A 111 -10.95 -10.01 4.64
CA ALA A 111 -10.91 -8.93 5.59
C ALA A 111 -9.46 -8.71 6.06
N ASP A 112 -9.01 -7.48 6.04
CA ASP A 112 -7.72 -7.06 6.58
C ASP A 112 -7.97 -5.99 7.64
N VAL A 113 -7.58 -6.25 8.88
CA VAL A 113 -7.80 -5.33 10.00
C VAL A 113 -6.48 -4.77 10.48
N ASN A 114 -6.36 -3.44 10.46
CA ASN A 114 -5.18 -2.73 10.90
C ASN A 114 -5.42 -2.07 12.27
N LEU A 115 -4.73 -2.59 13.30
CA LEU A 115 -4.81 -2.07 14.65
C LEU A 115 -4.32 -0.62 14.76
N VAL A 116 -3.29 -0.26 13.98
CA VAL A 116 -2.63 1.05 14.09
C VAL A 116 -3.49 2.16 13.50
N LEU A 117 -4.11 1.88 12.36
CA LEU A 117 -5.04 2.79 11.70
C LEU A 117 -6.43 2.75 12.34
N GLU A 118 -6.71 1.77 13.19
CA GLU A 118 -8.05 1.46 13.68
C GLU A 118 -9.05 1.26 12.52
N ARG A 119 -8.60 0.66 11.40
CA ARG A 119 -9.37 0.47 10.16
C ARG A 119 -9.45 -0.99 9.74
N ALA A 120 -10.54 -1.33 9.07
CA ALA A 120 -10.74 -2.60 8.38
C ALA A 120 -10.98 -2.35 6.89
N SER A 121 -10.36 -3.17 6.05
CA SER A 121 -10.67 -3.28 4.61
C SER A 121 -11.32 -4.62 4.38
N VAL A 122 -12.56 -4.62 3.94
CA VAL A 122 -13.38 -5.82 3.75
C VAL A 122 -13.73 -5.94 2.28
N THR A 123 -13.23 -6.99 1.64
CA THR A 123 -13.63 -7.34 0.27
C THR A 123 -14.85 -8.22 0.34
N VAL A 124 -15.97 -7.74 -0.17
CA VAL A 124 -17.24 -8.44 -0.18
C VAL A 124 -17.66 -8.82 -1.60
N ALA A 125 -18.42 -9.90 -1.74
CA ALA A 125 -19.09 -10.20 -2.99
C ALA A 125 -20.22 -9.18 -3.20
N THR A 126 -20.22 -8.51 -4.33
CA THR A 126 -21.18 -7.44 -4.66
C THR A 126 -22.62 -7.95 -4.57
N HIS A 127 -23.47 -7.22 -3.86
CA HIS A 127 -24.88 -7.53 -3.58
C HIS A 127 -25.17 -8.71 -2.62
N VAL A 128 -24.19 -9.32 -2.01
CA VAL A 128 -24.37 -10.44 -1.06
C VAL A 128 -24.39 -9.97 0.39
N THR A 129 -23.60 -8.95 0.70
CA THR A 129 -23.38 -8.50 2.08
C THR A 129 -23.85 -7.07 2.25
N ASP A 130 -24.79 -6.84 3.18
CA ASP A 130 -25.18 -5.50 3.60
C ASP A 130 -24.22 -4.99 4.68
N GLU A 131 -24.04 -3.67 4.73
CA GLU A 131 -23.17 -3.03 5.72
C GLU A 131 -23.64 -3.31 7.16
N GLU A 132 -24.95 -3.35 7.38
CA GLU A 132 -25.56 -3.66 8.69
C GLU A 132 -25.15 -5.04 9.20
N LEU A 133 -25.00 -6.03 8.34
CA LEU A 133 -24.57 -7.38 8.73
C LEU A 133 -23.12 -7.39 9.26
N LEU A 134 -22.24 -6.60 8.62
CA LEU A 134 -20.86 -6.45 9.07
C LEU A 134 -20.79 -5.72 10.41
N VAL A 135 -21.54 -4.64 10.55
CA VAL A 135 -21.63 -3.85 11.80
C VAL A 135 -22.18 -4.70 12.94
N ASP A 136 -23.24 -5.45 12.72
CA ASP A 136 -23.85 -6.34 13.71
C ASP A 136 -22.91 -7.48 14.15
N ALA A 137 -22.19 -8.08 13.21
CA ALA A 137 -21.24 -9.14 13.50
C ALA A 137 -20.12 -8.64 14.42
N VAL A 138 -19.53 -7.49 14.08
CA VAL A 138 -18.44 -6.88 14.84
C VAL A 138 -18.92 -6.35 16.19
N THR A 139 -20.13 -5.83 16.26
CA THR A 139 -20.74 -5.36 17.53
C THR A 139 -21.01 -6.52 18.47
N ARG A 140 -21.47 -7.66 18.00
CA ARG A 140 -21.64 -8.89 18.81
C ARG A 140 -20.30 -9.43 19.34
N ALA A 141 -19.21 -9.20 18.60
CA ALA A 141 -17.86 -9.54 19.07
C ALA A 141 -17.30 -8.53 20.10
N GLY A 142 -18.02 -7.45 20.42
CA GLY A 142 -17.66 -6.46 21.43
C GLY A 142 -16.88 -5.26 20.92
N TYR A 143 -16.89 -5.02 19.60
CA TYR A 143 -16.19 -3.91 18.94
C TYR A 143 -17.18 -3.06 18.14
N GLY A 144 -16.80 -1.82 17.80
CA GLY A 144 -17.59 -0.98 16.91
C GLY A 144 -17.04 -0.97 15.49
N LEU A 145 -17.92 -0.93 14.50
CA LEU A 145 -17.60 -0.78 13.09
C LEU A 145 -18.39 0.40 12.50
N VAL A 146 -17.70 1.36 11.89
CA VAL A 146 -18.29 2.58 11.33
C VAL A 146 -17.75 2.81 9.93
N SER A 147 -18.58 3.18 8.97
CA SER A 147 -18.15 3.50 7.60
C SER A 147 -17.25 4.74 7.57
N ILE A 148 -16.23 4.74 6.70
CA ILE A 148 -15.29 5.87 6.59
C ILE A 148 -15.99 7.14 6.10
N ALA A 149 -17.08 7.02 5.35
CA ALA A 149 -17.89 8.16 4.91
C ALA A 149 -18.46 9.00 6.08
N GLU A 150 -18.57 8.40 7.28
CA GLU A 150 -19.07 9.05 8.50
C GLU A 150 -17.95 9.52 9.46
N GLU A 151 -16.67 9.29 9.13
CA GLU A 151 -15.55 9.66 10.00
C GLU A 151 -15.28 11.17 9.97
N ASN A 152 -15.61 11.87 11.04
CA ASN A 152 -15.19 13.25 11.27
C ASN A 152 -13.73 13.29 11.77
N VAL A 153 -12.84 13.97 11.06
CA VAL A 153 -11.41 14.21 11.40
C VAL A 153 -11.23 14.79 12.82
N ASP A 154 -12.22 15.49 13.33
CA ASP A 154 -12.25 16.07 14.69
C ASP A 154 -12.25 15.02 15.83
N GLN A 155 -12.76 13.80 15.58
CA GLN A 155 -12.85 12.76 16.63
C GLN A 155 -11.48 12.24 17.08
N SER A 156 -10.55 12.11 16.16
CA SER A 156 -9.18 11.62 16.45
C SER A 156 -8.39 12.62 17.32
N GLU A 157 -8.57 13.93 17.11
CA GLU A 157 -7.94 14.95 17.97
C GLU A 157 -8.57 15.02 19.34
N ALA A 158 -9.90 14.93 19.41
CA ALA A 158 -10.63 14.92 20.67
C ALA A 158 -10.21 13.73 21.56
N LYS A 159 -10.04 12.54 20.96
CA LYS A 159 -9.55 11.32 21.64
C LYS A 159 -8.16 11.53 22.21
N LEU A 160 -7.20 12.04 21.41
CA LEU A 160 -5.83 12.29 21.89
C LEU A 160 -5.76 13.33 23.01
N ARG A 161 -6.56 14.41 22.94
CA ARG A 161 -6.67 15.43 23.99
C ARG A 161 -7.26 14.83 25.27
N ARG A 162 -8.24 13.92 25.17
CA ARG A 162 -8.82 13.20 26.30
C ARG A 162 -7.78 12.28 26.95
N ASP A 163 -7.10 11.42 26.17
CA ASP A 163 -6.06 10.51 26.69
C ASP A 163 -4.94 11.31 27.38
N ARG A 164 -4.52 12.46 26.85
CA ARG A 164 -3.54 13.34 27.48
C ARG A 164 -4.03 13.84 28.85
N ARG A 165 -5.32 14.26 28.96
CA ARG A 165 -5.89 14.72 30.23
C ARG A 165 -5.96 13.59 31.26
N GLU A 166 -6.36 12.39 30.84
CA GLU A 166 -6.40 11.21 31.70
C GLU A 166 -5.00 10.85 32.22
N VAL A 167 -3.96 10.87 31.37
CA VAL A 167 -2.57 10.63 31.80
C VAL A 167 -2.08 11.69 32.77
N ILE A 168 -2.34 12.99 32.52
CA ILE A 168 -1.93 14.07 33.43
C ILE A 168 -2.61 13.89 34.78
N ALA A 169 -3.92 13.64 34.80
CA ALA A 169 -4.68 13.44 36.04
C ALA A 169 -4.18 12.20 36.82
N ALA A 170 -3.97 11.08 36.12
CA ALA A 170 -3.41 9.87 36.73
C ALA A 170 -2.01 10.15 37.32
N SER A 171 -1.14 10.83 36.56
CA SER A 171 0.22 11.16 37.01
C SER A 171 0.21 12.06 38.24
N LEU A 172 -0.68 13.06 38.31
CA LEU A 172 -0.80 13.95 39.48
C LEU A 172 -1.26 13.18 40.72
N LEU A 173 -2.21 12.26 40.59
CA LEU A 173 -2.68 11.42 41.70
C LEU A 173 -1.65 10.35 42.14
N THR A 174 -0.87 9.83 41.19
CA THR A 174 0.15 8.81 41.44
C THR A 174 1.43 9.42 42.00
N LEU A 175 1.74 10.68 41.72
CA LEU A 175 3.00 11.33 42.10
C LEU A 175 3.30 11.24 43.58
N PRO A 176 2.36 11.52 44.54
CA PRO A 176 2.61 11.39 45.98
C PRO A 176 2.98 9.94 46.40
N LEU A 177 2.31 8.93 45.78
CA LEU A 177 2.58 7.51 46.02
C LEU A 177 4.00 7.12 45.51
N VAL A 178 4.40 7.64 44.34
CA VAL A 178 5.77 7.41 43.81
C VAL A 178 6.81 8.10 44.66
N VAL A 179 6.55 9.29 45.18
CA VAL A 179 7.47 10.02 46.07
C VAL A 179 7.68 9.22 47.36
N GLN A 180 6.60 8.69 47.97
CA GLN A 180 6.69 7.80 49.11
C GLN A 180 7.57 6.57 48.83
N MET A 181 7.29 5.86 47.74
CA MET A 181 8.07 4.69 47.32
C MET A 181 9.57 5.02 47.12
N LEU A 182 9.89 6.17 46.57
CA LEU A 182 11.28 6.61 46.38
C LEU A 182 11.95 6.95 47.70
N LEU A 183 11.25 7.60 48.63
CA LEU A 183 11.75 7.91 49.98
C LEU A 183 12.05 6.64 50.77
N GLN A 184 11.17 5.66 50.72
CA GLN A 184 11.40 4.33 51.32
C GLN A 184 12.63 3.64 50.73
N PHE A 185 12.78 3.67 49.40
CA PHE A 185 13.97 3.10 48.73
C PHE A 185 15.27 3.83 49.12
N MET A 186 15.19 5.12 49.47
CA MET A 186 16.35 5.87 50.00
C MET A 186 16.62 5.67 51.48
N GLY A 187 15.83 4.80 52.19
CA GLY A 187 15.99 4.47 53.60
C GLY A 187 15.31 5.43 54.58
N TYR A 188 14.36 6.25 54.09
CA TYR A 188 13.51 7.08 54.93
C TYR A 188 12.20 6.36 55.25
N ASP A 189 12.30 5.25 56.00
CA ASP A 189 11.17 4.35 56.29
C ASP A 189 10.13 4.94 57.29
N GLU A 190 10.37 6.10 57.88
CA GLU A 190 9.44 6.76 58.81
C GLU A 190 8.42 7.69 58.10
N LEU A 191 8.62 7.98 56.80
CA LEU A 191 7.76 8.89 56.04
C LEU A 191 6.69 8.12 55.21
N HIS A 192 5.63 7.68 55.87
CA HIS A 192 4.47 7.06 55.24
C HIS A 192 3.32 8.02 55.08
N LEU A 193 2.58 7.90 53.98
CA LEU A 193 1.27 8.50 53.85
C LEU A 193 0.28 7.74 54.70
N LEU A 194 -0.62 8.44 55.36
CA LEU A 194 -1.73 7.78 56.07
C LEU A 194 -2.48 6.84 55.12
N PRO A 195 -2.83 5.61 55.52
CA PRO A 195 -3.54 4.64 54.66
C PRO A 195 -4.79 5.21 53.99
N ALA A 196 -5.50 6.10 54.65
CA ALA A 196 -6.67 6.78 54.09
C ALA A 196 -6.33 7.65 52.88
N PHE A 197 -5.12 8.27 52.81
CA PHE A 197 -4.69 9.06 51.66
C PHE A 197 -4.27 8.15 50.49
N GLU A 198 -3.61 7.03 50.81
CA GLU A 198 -3.28 6.02 49.77
C GLU A 198 -4.55 5.51 49.07
N VAL A 199 -5.56 5.11 49.86
CA VAL A 199 -6.87 4.70 49.33
C VAL A 199 -7.53 5.83 48.51
N LEU A 200 -7.53 7.06 49.05
CA LEU A 200 -8.13 8.20 48.39
C LEU A 200 -7.48 8.51 47.00
N LEU A 201 -6.18 8.35 46.88
CA LEU A 201 -5.42 8.58 45.67
C LEU A 201 -5.54 7.39 44.69
N ALA A 202 -5.42 6.15 45.17
CA ALA A 202 -5.41 4.96 44.33
C ALA A 202 -6.80 4.57 43.79
N THR A 203 -7.87 4.77 44.58
CA THR A 203 -9.23 4.37 44.17
C THR A 203 -9.73 5.03 42.87
N PRO A 204 -9.58 6.36 42.66
CA PRO A 204 -9.94 7.00 41.41
C PRO A 204 -9.11 6.47 40.23
N ILE A 205 -7.83 6.18 40.46
CA ILE A 205 -6.96 5.63 39.41
C ILE A 205 -7.46 4.23 39.04
N GLN A 206 -7.72 3.38 40.01
CA GLN A 206 -8.16 2.00 39.81
C GLN A 206 -9.50 1.88 39.10
N PHE A 207 -10.53 2.63 39.53
CA PHE A 207 -11.91 2.42 39.09
C PHE A 207 -12.44 3.48 38.12
N VAL A 208 -11.90 4.71 38.11
CA VAL A 208 -12.34 5.74 37.15
C VAL A 208 -11.43 5.72 35.94
N MET A 209 -10.12 5.86 36.12
CA MET A 209 -9.18 5.87 35.00
C MET A 209 -8.93 4.47 34.44
N GLY A 210 -8.94 3.44 35.30
CA GLY A 210 -8.86 2.02 34.93
C GLY A 210 -10.12 1.45 34.30
N LEU A 211 -11.27 2.15 34.35
CA LEU A 211 -12.56 1.62 33.89
C LEU A 211 -12.54 1.11 32.46
N ARG A 212 -11.76 1.74 31.58
CA ARG A 212 -11.60 1.31 30.19
C ARG A 212 -10.98 -0.09 30.08
N PHE A 213 -10.02 -0.41 30.96
CA PHE A 213 -9.37 -1.74 31.00
C PHE A 213 -10.35 -2.79 31.54
N TYR A 214 -11.15 -2.45 32.57
CA TYR A 214 -12.18 -3.35 33.08
C TYR A 214 -13.24 -3.69 32.04
N ARG A 215 -13.71 -2.70 31.28
CA ARG A 215 -14.67 -2.93 30.18
C ARG A 215 -14.08 -3.81 29.06
N ALA A 216 -12.86 -3.53 28.65
CA ALA A 216 -12.17 -4.32 27.62
C ALA A 216 -11.88 -5.75 28.09
N ALA A 217 -11.45 -5.95 29.35
CA ALA A 217 -11.23 -7.26 29.95
C ALA A 217 -12.55 -8.05 30.07
N LEU A 218 -13.64 -7.41 30.51
CA LEU A 218 -14.94 -8.06 30.62
C LEU A 218 -15.47 -8.52 29.26
N ASN A 219 -15.34 -7.68 28.23
CA ASN A 219 -15.72 -8.02 26.86
C ASN A 219 -14.89 -9.21 26.33
N ALA A 220 -13.57 -9.22 26.57
CA ALA A 220 -12.71 -10.32 26.18
C ALA A 220 -13.12 -11.64 26.86
N VAL A 221 -13.35 -11.63 28.18
CA VAL A 221 -13.78 -12.81 28.92
C VAL A 221 -15.17 -13.32 28.45
N ARG A 222 -16.12 -12.41 28.23
CA ARG A 222 -17.45 -12.77 27.71
C ARG A 222 -17.38 -13.42 26.33
N SER A 223 -16.45 -12.95 25.48
CA SER A 223 -16.22 -13.53 24.15
C SER A 223 -15.26 -14.74 24.17
N ARG A 224 -14.96 -15.30 25.36
CA ARG A 224 -14.04 -16.44 25.57
C ARG A 224 -12.67 -16.21 24.94
N SER A 225 -12.21 -14.97 24.93
CA SER A 225 -10.87 -14.58 24.46
C SER A 225 -10.07 -13.96 25.59
N THR A 226 -8.77 -13.86 25.42
CA THR A 226 -7.88 -13.20 26.37
C THR A 226 -7.13 -12.08 25.66
N ASN A 227 -7.03 -10.93 26.31
CA ASN A 227 -6.28 -9.79 25.83
C ASN A 227 -5.37 -9.21 26.93
N MET A 228 -4.58 -8.21 26.59
CA MET A 228 -3.68 -7.60 27.57
C MET A 228 -4.42 -6.92 28.74
N ASP A 229 -5.63 -6.42 28.49
CA ASP A 229 -6.42 -5.72 29.51
C ASP A 229 -6.82 -6.67 30.64
N VAL A 230 -7.03 -7.96 30.34
CA VAL A 230 -7.26 -9.01 31.34
C VAL A 230 -6.06 -9.15 32.28
N LEU A 231 -4.82 -9.13 31.73
CA LEU A 231 -3.60 -9.24 32.56
C LEU A 231 -3.42 -8.02 33.48
N VAL A 232 -3.63 -6.82 32.94
CA VAL A 232 -3.53 -5.56 33.68
C VAL A 232 -4.58 -5.50 34.78
N VAL A 233 -5.86 -5.81 34.48
CA VAL A 233 -6.96 -5.79 35.45
C VAL A 233 -6.73 -6.82 36.53
N LEU A 234 -6.31 -8.04 36.17
CA LEU A 234 -6.06 -9.11 37.15
C LEU A 234 -4.93 -8.71 38.12
N GLY A 235 -3.80 -8.23 37.60
CA GLY A 235 -2.65 -7.85 38.40
C GLY A 235 -2.93 -6.64 39.30
N THR A 236 -3.52 -5.56 38.74
CA THR A 236 -3.80 -4.34 39.54
C THR A 236 -4.92 -4.56 40.56
N THR A 237 -5.95 -5.35 40.22
CA THR A 237 -7.02 -5.69 41.17
C THR A 237 -6.52 -6.57 42.29
N ALA A 238 -5.64 -7.54 42.02
CA ALA A 238 -5.05 -8.40 43.04
C ALA A 238 -4.25 -7.57 44.07
N ALA A 239 -3.39 -6.65 43.61
CA ALA A 239 -2.64 -5.75 44.49
C ALA A 239 -3.56 -4.82 45.29
N TYR A 240 -4.60 -4.28 44.68
CA TYR A 240 -5.56 -3.37 45.32
C TYR A 240 -6.39 -4.11 46.40
N VAL A 241 -6.94 -5.30 46.10
CA VAL A 241 -7.73 -6.10 47.04
C VAL A 241 -6.87 -6.62 48.18
N TYR A 242 -5.63 -6.98 47.91
CA TYR A 242 -4.70 -7.42 48.96
C TYR A 242 -4.37 -6.28 49.94
N SER A 243 -4.18 -5.08 49.46
CA SER A 243 -3.99 -3.87 50.30
C SER A 243 -5.20 -3.60 51.18
N TRP A 244 -6.43 -3.78 50.63
CA TRP A 244 -7.64 -3.73 51.46
C TRP A 244 -7.70 -4.84 52.51
N TYR A 245 -7.30 -6.04 52.15
CA TYR A 245 -7.22 -7.15 53.12
C TYR A 245 -6.26 -6.82 54.27
N LEU A 246 -5.07 -6.32 54.02
CA LEU A 246 -4.11 -5.89 55.04
C LEU A 246 -4.68 -4.76 55.91
N LEU A 247 -5.28 -3.72 55.29
CA LEU A 247 -5.87 -2.59 56.00
C LEU A 247 -6.98 -3.04 56.99
N VAL A 248 -7.84 -3.99 56.55
CA VAL A 248 -8.93 -4.52 57.42
C VAL A 248 -8.40 -5.42 58.52
N THR A 249 -7.34 -6.19 58.26
CA THR A 249 -6.82 -7.18 59.25
C THR A 249 -5.83 -6.58 60.24
N LEU A 250 -4.99 -5.65 59.82
CA LEU A 250 -3.91 -5.07 60.64
C LEU A 250 -4.23 -3.63 61.09
N GLY A 251 -5.24 -2.98 60.52
CA GLY A 251 -5.60 -1.60 60.82
C GLY A 251 -4.43 -0.61 60.57
N GLU A 252 -4.12 0.22 61.59
CA GLU A 252 -2.99 1.17 61.50
C GLU A 252 -1.62 0.49 61.42
N ALA A 253 -1.49 -0.77 61.85
CA ALA A 253 -0.25 -1.53 61.73
C ALA A 253 0.07 -1.96 60.28
N ALA A 254 -0.84 -1.73 59.33
CA ALA A 254 -0.60 -1.93 57.90
C ALA A 254 0.21 -0.78 57.26
N GLU A 255 0.51 0.30 57.98
CA GLU A 255 1.31 1.41 57.45
C GLU A 255 2.66 0.88 56.93
N GLY A 256 3.00 1.28 55.68
CA GLY A 256 4.26 0.86 55.01
C GLY A 256 4.22 -0.55 54.40
N GLN A 257 3.09 -1.28 54.51
CA GLN A 257 2.91 -2.64 53.95
C GLN A 257 1.83 -2.69 52.86
N LEU A 258 1.27 -1.55 52.48
CA LEU A 258 0.21 -1.46 51.49
C LEU A 258 0.80 -1.40 50.07
N PHE A 259 0.04 -1.90 49.09
CA PHE A 259 0.42 -1.97 47.64
C PHE A 259 -0.52 -1.19 46.77
N PHE A 260 -1.21 -0.17 47.31
CA PHE A 260 -2.05 0.74 46.55
C PHE A 260 -1.24 1.51 45.52
N GLU A 261 0.02 1.85 45.85
CA GLU A 261 0.95 2.52 44.94
C GLU A 261 1.30 1.64 43.73
N ALA A 262 1.50 0.32 43.93
CA ALA A 262 1.81 -0.60 42.84
C ALA A 262 0.67 -0.66 41.82
N SER A 263 -0.59 -0.77 42.29
CA SER A 263 -1.77 -0.71 41.42
C SER A 263 -1.88 0.60 40.65
N ALA A 264 -1.74 1.75 41.36
CA ALA A 264 -1.86 3.08 40.78
C ALA A 264 -0.76 3.38 39.74
N VAL A 265 0.50 3.02 40.05
CA VAL A 265 1.64 3.22 39.18
C VAL A 265 1.51 2.38 37.91
N VAL A 266 1.13 1.09 38.03
CA VAL A 266 0.95 0.22 36.84
C VAL A 266 -0.12 0.78 35.92
N ILE A 267 -1.30 1.19 36.44
CA ILE A 267 -2.35 1.79 35.61
C ILE A 267 -1.86 3.07 34.94
N THR A 268 -1.19 3.95 35.69
CA THR A 268 -0.66 5.23 35.17
C THR A 268 0.38 4.98 34.08
N LEU A 269 1.29 4.03 34.26
CA LEU A 269 2.30 3.68 33.24
C LEU A 269 1.67 3.05 32.00
N VAL A 270 0.64 2.20 32.16
CA VAL A 270 -0.12 1.66 31.02
C VAL A 270 -0.84 2.77 30.27
N LEU A 271 -1.48 3.70 30.96
CA LEU A 271 -2.12 4.89 30.36
C LEU A 271 -1.11 5.74 29.60
N LEU A 272 0.05 6.01 30.20
CA LEU A 272 1.14 6.74 29.56
C LEU A 272 1.64 6.01 28.30
N GLY A 273 1.86 4.70 28.40
CA GLY A 273 2.25 3.85 27.28
C GLY A 273 1.23 3.96 26.12
N LYS A 274 -0.06 3.86 26.41
CA LYS A 274 -1.15 4.01 25.43
C LYS A 274 -1.22 5.41 24.82
N TYR A 275 -1.01 6.45 25.59
CA TYR A 275 -0.94 7.81 25.06
C TYR A 275 0.25 8.02 24.12
N LEU A 276 1.45 7.54 24.54
CA LEU A 276 2.64 7.61 23.68
C LEU A 276 2.47 6.78 22.40
N GLU A 277 1.83 5.63 22.51
CA GLU A 277 1.43 4.81 21.35
C GLU A 277 0.52 5.58 20.39
N ALA A 278 -0.57 6.20 20.90
CA ALA A 278 -1.51 6.98 20.08
C ALA A 278 -0.84 8.19 19.41
N LYS A 279 0.04 8.89 20.16
CA LYS A 279 0.82 10.03 19.63
C LYS A 279 1.76 9.58 18.51
N ALA A 280 2.38 8.44 18.67
CA ALA A 280 3.32 7.88 17.70
C ALA A 280 2.61 7.39 16.42
N LYS A 281 1.47 6.71 16.57
CA LYS A 281 0.59 6.32 15.44
C LYS A 281 0.21 7.54 14.60
N ARG A 282 -0.12 8.65 15.26
CA ARG A 282 -0.44 9.90 14.55
C ARG A 282 0.76 10.44 13.76
N ALA A 283 1.97 10.39 14.34
CA ALA A 283 3.18 10.86 13.67
C ALA A 283 3.55 10.01 12.43
N THR A 284 3.24 8.70 12.45
CA THR A 284 3.47 7.82 11.29
C THR A 284 2.47 8.05 10.15
N SER A 285 1.23 8.46 10.44
CA SER A 285 0.19 8.79 9.45
C SER A 285 0.28 10.21 8.90
N GLU A 286 1.22 11.04 9.39
CA GLU A 286 1.35 12.45 9.00
C GLU A 286 1.66 12.63 7.52
N ALA A 287 2.43 11.71 6.91
CA ALA A 287 2.78 11.77 5.50
C ALA A 287 1.54 11.64 4.58
N VAL A 288 0.62 10.73 4.89
CA VAL A 288 -0.63 10.56 4.12
C VAL A 288 -1.54 11.77 4.31
N ARG A 289 -1.66 12.27 5.55
CA ARG A 289 -2.45 13.47 5.81
C ARG A 289 -1.90 14.70 5.10
N ALA A 290 -0.59 14.82 5.00
CA ALA A 290 0.04 15.89 4.24
C ALA A 290 -0.34 15.82 2.75
N LEU A 291 -0.36 14.62 2.14
CA LEU A 291 -0.83 14.44 0.77
C LEU A 291 -2.32 14.79 0.63
N MET A 292 -3.17 14.35 1.56
CA MET A 292 -4.61 14.68 1.55
C MET A 292 -4.86 16.20 1.70
N SER A 293 -4.03 16.91 2.46
CA SER A 293 -4.13 18.36 2.62
C SER A 293 -3.68 19.17 1.40
N LEU A 294 -3.12 18.52 0.39
CA LEU A 294 -2.77 19.17 -0.89
C LEU A 294 -4.00 19.46 -1.75
N ARG A 295 -5.11 18.77 -1.53
CA ARG A 295 -6.35 18.95 -2.30
C ARG A 295 -6.99 20.29 -1.93
N PRO A 296 -7.12 21.26 -2.85
CA PRO A 296 -7.91 22.45 -2.63
C PRO A 296 -9.39 22.07 -2.43
N GLU A 297 -10.13 22.86 -1.70
CA GLU A 297 -11.59 22.65 -1.50
C GLU A 297 -12.41 23.36 -2.59
N ILE A 298 -11.83 24.40 -3.20
CA ILE A 298 -12.50 25.31 -4.15
C ILE A 298 -11.63 25.44 -5.39
N ALA A 299 -12.25 25.46 -6.56
CA ALA A 299 -11.66 25.77 -7.85
C ALA A 299 -12.26 27.06 -8.43
N LEU A 300 -11.43 27.83 -9.14
CA LEU A 300 -11.87 29.01 -9.87
C LEU A 300 -12.19 28.60 -11.31
N VAL A 301 -13.47 28.45 -11.63
CA VAL A 301 -13.94 27.95 -12.94
C VAL A 301 -14.31 29.12 -13.84
N LYS A 302 -13.84 29.09 -15.09
CA LYS A 302 -14.21 30.06 -16.13
C LYS A 302 -15.48 29.62 -16.81
N THR A 303 -16.55 30.38 -16.65
CA THR A 303 -17.84 30.09 -17.31
C THR A 303 -17.79 30.37 -18.81
N ALA A 304 -18.73 29.79 -19.58
CA ALA A 304 -18.85 30.04 -21.03
C ALA A 304 -19.02 31.55 -21.39
N ALA A 305 -19.47 32.38 -20.42
CA ALA A 305 -19.55 33.83 -20.56
C ALA A 305 -18.22 34.56 -20.27
N GLY A 306 -17.15 33.82 -19.89
CA GLY A 306 -15.84 34.39 -19.57
C GLY A 306 -15.71 34.90 -18.12
N ASN A 307 -16.75 34.76 -17.28
CA ASN A 307 -16.69 35.13 -15.88
C ASN A 307 -16.00 34.04 -15.05
N LEU A 308 -15.33 34.45 -13.97
CA LEU A 308 -14.71 33.54 -13.02
C LEU A 308 -15.66 33.30 -11.83
N GLU A 309 -15.92 32.04 -11.54
CA GLU A 309 -16.79 31.59 -10.45
C GLU A 309 -16.03 30.65 -9.52
N GLU A 310 -16.08 30.89 -8.21
CA GLU A 310 -15.58 29.95 -7.22
C GLU A 310 -16.58 28.80 -7.08
N ARG A 311 -16.13 27.61 -7.33
CA ARG A 311 -16.94 26.39 -7.25
C ARG A 311 -16.25 25.34 -6.39
N PRO A 312 -16.99 24.64 -5.50
CA PRO A 312 -16.44 23.47 -4.81
C PRO A 312 -15.92 22.45 -5.82
N ILE A 313 -14.77 21.81 -5.54
CA ILE A 313 -14.16 20.84 -6.47
C ILE A 313 -15.12 19.70 -6.83
N ALA A 314 -15.98 19.29 -5.90
CA ALA A 314 -17.01 18.28 -6.18
C ALA A 314 -18.02 18.69 -7.28
N GLY A 315 -18.08 19.97 -7.62
CA GLY A 315 -18.93 20.52 -8.68
C GLY A 315 -18.20 20.81 -9.98
N VAL A 316 -16.92 20.48 -10.09
CA VAL A 316 -16.12 20.63 -11.33
C VAL A 316 -16.25 19.37 -12.17
N SER A 317 -16.46 19.52 -13.46
CA SER A 317 -16.62 18.42 -14.42
C SER A 317 -15.46 18.37 -15.42
N ILE A 318 -15.25 17.21 -16.02
CA ILE A 318 -14.28 17.06 -17.12
C ILE A 318 -14.66 17.99 -18.27
N GLY A 319 -13.69 18.74 -18.80
CA GLY A 319 -13.86 19.77 -19.82
C GLY A 319 -14.12 21.18 -19.27
N ASP A 320 -14.35 21.36 -17.97
CA ASP A 320 -14.39 22.69 -17.36
C ASP A 320 -13.01 23.35 -17.44
N VAL A 321 -12.98 24.66 -17.67
CA VAL A 321 -11.74 25.45 -17.66
C VAL A 321 -11.51 26.05 -16.27
N VAL A 322 -10.43 25.63 -15.62
CA VAL A 322 -10.02 26.10 -14.30
C VAL A 322 -8.88 27.10 -14.43
N VAL A 323 -8.99 28.22 -13.73
CA VAL A 323 -7.96 29.26 -13.70
C VAL A 323 -7.12 29.11 -12.43
N CYS A 324 -5.80 29.00 -12.62
CA CYS A 324 -4.83 28.90 -11.52
C CYS A 324 -3.96 30.16 -11.50
N ARG A 325 -4.03 30.92 -10.41
CA ARG A 325 -3.28 32.17 -10.21
C ARG A 325 -1.91 31.90 -9.59
N PRO A 326 -0.96 32.85 -9.68
CA PRO A 326 0.31 32.73 -8.96
C PRO A 326 0.10 32.53 -7.45
N GLY A 327 0.76 31.52 -6.89
CA GLY A 327 0.65 31.13 -5.48
C GLY A 327 -0.50 30.17 -5.18
N ASP A 328 -1.44 29.95 -6.12
CA ASP A 328 -2.55 29.01 -5.94
C ASP A 328 -2.09 27.57 -6.15
N ARG A 329 -2.83 26.64 -5.55
CA ARG A 329 -2.71 25.23 -5.87
C ARG A 329 -3.55 24.89 -7.09
N VAL A 330 -3.01 24.12 -8.00
CA VAL A 330 -3.74 23.54 -9.14
C VAL A 330 -4.87 22.67 -8.59
N ALA A 331 -6.11 22.98 -8.97
CA ALA A 331 -7.28 22.35 -8.39
C ALA A 331 -7.65 21.00 -9.00
N VAL A 332 -7.26 20.75 -10.25
CA VAL A 332 -7.64 19.59 -11.07
C VAL A 332 -6.44 19.05 -11.85
N ASP A 333 -6.50 17.81 -12.26
CA ASP A 333 -5.59 17.31 -13.28
C ASP A 333 -6.07 17.80 -14.65
N GLY A 334 -5.20 18.38 -15.44
CA GLY A 334 -5.63 18.99 -16.68
C GLY A 334 -4.51 19.35 -17.65
N ARG A 335 -4.91 19.94 -18.77
CA ARG A 335 -3.99 20.42 -19.79
C ARG A 335 -4.03 21.94 -19.86
N VAL A 336 -2.88 22.55 -19.91
CA VAL A 336 -2.78 24.01 -20.09
C VAL A 336 -3.28 24.40 -21.48
N ILE A 337 -4.35 25.18 -21.54
CA ILE A 337 -4.90 25.71 -22.80
C ILE A 337 -4.42 27.13 -23.09
N GLN A 338 -4.07 27.89 -22.01
CA GLN A 338 -3.55 29.25 -22.15
C GLN A 338 -2.67 29.60 -20.95
N GLY A 339 -1.60 30.35 -21.20
CA GLY A 339 -0.66 30.84 -20.20
C GLY A 339 0.64 30.05 -20.15
N GLU A 340 1.57 30.55 -19.36
CA GLU A 340 2.89 29.96 -19.09
C GLU A 340 3.24 30.24 -17.64
N ALA A 341 3.66 29.22 -16.89
CA ALA A 341 4.04 29.36 -15.47
C ALA A 341 4.99 28.26 -15.04
N GLU A 342 5.81 28.56 -14.04
CA GLU A 342 6.55 27.54 -13.28
C GLU A 342 5.62 26.88 -12.26
N VAL A 343 5.55 25.56 -12.29
CA VAL A 343 4.71 24.76 -11.40
C VAL A 343 5.60 23.87 -10.53
N ASP A 344 5.45 24.01 -9.21
CA ASP A 344 6.12 23.15 -8.22
C ASP A 344 5.28 21.88 -7.98
N GLU A 345 5.76 20.79 -8.54
CA GLU A 345 5.18 19.45 -8.39
C GLU A 345 5.91 18.61 -7.33
N SER A 346 6.80 19.21 -6.53
CA SER A 346 7.72 18.54 -5.59
C SER A 346 7.03 17.63 -4.57
N LEU A 347 5.83 17.98 -4.14
CA LEU A 347 5.06 17.18 -3.18
C LEU A 347 4.45 15.91 -3.80
N ILE A 348 4.36 15.86 -5.12
CA ILE A 348 3.82 14.72 -5.89
C ILE A 348 4.96 13.93 -6.51
N THR A 349 5.85 14.59 -7.23
CA THR A 349 6.97 13.96 -7.95
C THR A 349 8.21 13.75 -7.09
N GLY A 350 8.39 14.56 -6.05
CA GLY A 350 9.60 14.62 -5.23
C GLY A 350 10.74 15.43 -5.85
N GLU A 351 10.50 16.14 -6.97
CA GLU A 351 11.47 17.06 -7.58
C GLU A 351 11.38 18.44 -6.95
N SER A 352 12.52 18.98 -6.51
CA SER A 352 12.56 20.28 -5.83
C SER A 352 12.62 21.49 -6.77
N VAL A 353 12.76 21.26 -8.09
CA VAL A 353 12.87 22.34 -9.08
C VAL A 353 11.52 22.50 -9.76
N PRO A 354 10.90 23.70 -9.72
CA PRO A 354 9.68 23.96 -10.47
C PRO A 354 9.87 23.75 -11.97
N LEU A 355 8.86 23.18 -12.62
CA LEU A 355 8.86 22.91 -14.06
C LEU A 355 8.08 23.99 -14.79
N LEU A 356 8.65 24.52 -15.89
CA LEU A 356 7.95 25.44 -16.76
C LEU A 356 6.85 24.67 -17.53
N LYS A 357 5.61 25.12 -17.39
CA LYS A 357 4.43 24.56 -18.08
C LYS A 357 3.90 25.61 -19.04
N SER A 358 3.71 25.21 -20.29
CA SER A 358 3.24 26.01 -21.41
C SER A 358 1.97 25.41 -22.01
N GLN A 359 1.39 26.08 -23.00
CA GLN A 359 0.21 25.57 -23.69
C GLN A 359 0.44 24.16 -24.27
N GLY A 360 -0.45 23.24 -23.96
CA GLY A 360 -0.40 21.83 -24.36
C GLY A 360 0.18 20.89 -23.30
N ASP A 361 0.91 21.42 -22.30
CA ASP A 361 1.48 20.63 -21.21
C ASP A 361 0.41 20.19 -20.20
N THR A 362 0.64 19.05 -19.56
CA THR A 362 -0.22 18.56 -18.48
C THR A 362 0.25 19.08 -17.14
N VAL A 363 -0.71 19.34 -16.23
CA VAL A 363 -0.50 19.74 -14.86
C VAL A 363 -1.28 18.84 -13.91
N THR A 364 -0.71 18.58 -12.74
CA THR A 364 -1.30 17.67 -11.74
C THR A 364 -1.96 18.46 -10.61
N GLY A 365 -3.17 18.07 -10.24
CA GLY A 365 -3.89 18.64 -9.11
C GLY A 365 -3.11 18.51 -7.79
N GLY A 366 -3.07 19.59 -6.99
CA GLY A 366 -2.30 19.67 -5.77
C GLY A 366 -0.93 20.34 -5.89
N SER A 367 -0.40 20.50 -7.11
CA SER A 367 0.83 21.25 -7.42
C SER A 367 0.65 22.74 -7.12
N ILE A 368 1.73 23.48 -6.94
CA ILE A 368 1.70 24.92 -6.64
C ILE A 368 2.15 25.70 -7.87
N ASN A 369 1.31 26.59 -8.34
CA ASN A 369 1.71 27.56 -9.36
C ASN A 369 2.59 28.64 -8.74
N VAL A 370 3.85 28.73 -9.15
CA VAL A 370 4.83 29.65 -8.57
C VAL A 370 4.63 31.07 -9.13
N ASN A 371 4.47 31.18 -10.45
CA ASN A 371 4.36 32.44 -11.17
C ASN A 371 3.40 32.29 -12.36
N GLY A 372 3.03 33.41 -12.99
CA GLY A 372 2.14 33.37 -14.15
C GLY A 372 0.69 32.96 -13.82
N MET A 373 -0.15 32.95 -14.84
CA MET A 373 -1.55 32.55 -14.76
C MET A 373 -1.80 31.45 -15.78
N LEU A 374 -2.38 30.33 -15.36
CA LEU A 374 -2.71 29.21 -16.20
C LEU A 374 -4.23 29.07 -16.35
N GLU A 375 -4.69 28.84 -17.57
CA GLU A 375 -6.02 28.30 -17.86
C GLU A 375 -5.86 26.81 -18.19
N ILE A 376 -6.54 25.96 -17.44
CA ILE A 376 -6.36 24.51 -17.44
C ILE A 376 -7.69 23.87 -17.81
N GLU A 377 -7.71 23.10 -18.90
CA GLU A 377 -8.84 22.23 -19.25
C GLU A 377 -8.78 21.00 -18.35
N THR A 378 -9.86 20.73 -17.64
CA THR A 378 -9.97 19.61 -16.70
C THR A 378 -10.01 18.28 -17.44
N LEU A 379 -9.08 17.38 -17.15
CA LEU A 379 -9.02 16.02 -17.70
C LEU A 379 -9.49 14.96 -16.68
N ALA A 380 -9.20 15.17 -15.38
CA ALA A 380 -9.65 14.27 -14.32
C ALA A 380 -9.99 15.03 -13.05
N VAL A 381 -11.01 14.55 -12.32
CA VAL A 381 -11.51 15.12 -11.05
C VAL A 381 -11.90 14.02 -10.07
N GLY A 382 -11.97 14.36 -8.79
CA GLY A 382 -12.51 13.46 -7.77
C GLY A 382 -11.65 12.22 -7.56
N GLU A 383 -12.27 11.05 -7.64
CA GLU A 383 -11.61 9.77 -7.40
C GLU A 383 -10.62 9.37 -8.50
N ASP A 384 -10.80 9.89 -9.71
CA ASP A 384 -9.96 9.59 -10.87
C ASP A 384 -8.73 10.52 -10.94
N SER A 385 -8.60 11.50 -10.01
CA SER A 385 -7.43 12.38 -9.99
C SER A 385 -6.16 11.63 -9.57
N THR A 386 -5.03 12.05 -10.14
CA THR A 386 -3.69 11.53 -9.80
C THR A 386 -3.43 11.57 -8.29
N LEU A 387 -3.76 12.69 -7.64
CA LEU A 387 -3.60 12.84 -6.20
C LEU A 387 -4.43 11.82 -5.42
N GLN A 388 -5.68 11.57 -5.81
CA GLN A 388 -6.53 10.59 -5.16
C GLN A 388 -6.05 9.16 -5.39
N THR A 389 -5.54 8.87 -6.57
CA THR A 389 -4.90 7.58 -6.87
C THR A 389 -3.66 7.36 -6.01
N ILE A 390 -2.80 8.38 -5.83
CA ILE A 390 -1.65 8.32 -4.92
C ILE A 390 -2.11 8.03 -3.48
N VAL A 391 -3.10 8.78 -2.98
CA VAL A 391 -3.64 8.57 -1.62
C VAL A 391 -4.17 7.15 -1.48
N ARG A 392 -4.96 6.66 -2.43
CA ARG A 392 -5.52 5.30 -2.45
C ARG A 392 -4.43 4.22 -2.43
N LEU A 393 -3.36 4.39 -3.22
CA LEU A 393 -2.24 3.45 -3.25
C LEU A 393 -1.50 3.43 -1.91
N VAL A 394 -1.21 4.59 -1.32
CA VAL A 394 -0.52 4.68 -0.03
C VAL A 394 -1.40 4.13 1.12
N GLU A 395 -2.71 4.41 1.12
CA GLU A 395 -3.64 3.81 2.08
C GLU A 395 -3.72 2.28 1.94
N SER A 396 -3.81 1.78 0.71
CA SER A 396 -3.83 0.35 0.42
C SER A 396 -2.56 -0.34 0.93
N ALA A 397 -1.39 0.28 0.70
CA ALA A 397 -0.13 -0.19 1.24
C ALA A 397 -0.09 -0.23 2.77
N GLN A 398 -0.84 0.62 3.46
CA GLN A 398 -0.89 0.66 4.92
C GLN A 398 -1.92 -0.30 5.53
N LEU A 399 -2.97 -0.65 4.79
CA LEU A 399 -4.02 -1.56 5.25
C LEU A 399 -3.61 -3.04 5.20
N GLY A 400 -2.76 -3.41 4.26
CA GLY A 400 -2.31 -4.79 4.06
C GLY A 400 -1.53 -5.36 5.25
N LYS A 401 -1.55 -6.67 5.42
CA LYS A 401 -0.77 -7.39 6.45
C LYS A 401 0.44 -8.09 5.84
N ALA A 402 1.61 -7.86 6.42
CA ALA A 402 2.81 -8.65 6.11
C ALA A 402 2.65 -10.09 6.61
N ARG A 403 3.28 -11.07 5.92
CA ARG A 403 3.33 -12.47 6.38
C ARG A 403 3.92 -12.58 7.79
N VAL A 404 4.93 -11.76 8.11
CA VAL A 404 5.52 -11.69 9.44
C VAL A 404 4.51 -11.24 10.49
N GLN A 405 3.60 -10.32 10.17
CA GLN A 405 2.56 -9.87 11.10
C GLN A 405 1.55 -10.98 11.41
N SER A 406 1.10 -11.73 10.42
CA SER A 406 0.18 -12.85 10.64
C SER A 406 0.79 -13.95 11.51
N LEU A 407 2.12 -14.17 11.41
CA LEU A 407 2.84 -15.09 12.30
C LEU A 407 2.86 -14.57 13.74
N VAL A 408 3.16 -13.28 13.93
CA VAL A 408 3.18 -12.63 15.25
C VAL A 408 1.80 -12.68 15.93
N ASP A 409 0.74 -12.39 15.15
CA ASP A 409 -0.64 -12.44 15.64
C ASP A 409 -1.00 -13.85 16.13
N ARG A 410 -0.63 -14.88 15.38
CA ARG A 410 -0.85 -16.30 15.78
C ARG A 410 -0.10 -16.66 17.06
N ILE A 411 1.13 -16.20 17.24
CA ILE A 411 1.90 -16.43 18.48
C ILE A 411 1.20 -15.75 19.66
N THR A 412 0.68 -14.54 19.48
CA THR A 412 0.05 -13.77 20.56
C THR A 412 -1.18 -14.46 21.16
N VAL A 413 -1.96 -15.20 20.37
CA VAL A 413 -3.13 -15.95 20.83
C VAL A 413 -2.75 -16.99 21.91
N TRP A 414 -1.63 -17.68 21.73
CA TRP A 414 -1.15 -18.68 22.68
C TRP A 414 -0.35 -18.08 23.86
N PHE A 415 0.20 -16.90 23.63
CA PHE A 415 1.08 -16.25 24.61
C PHE A 415 0.35 -15.86 25.90
N VAL A 416 -0.85 -15.26 25.81
CA VAL A 416 -1.59 -14.79 26.99
C VAL A 416 -2.03 -15.94 27.90
N PRO A 417 -2.62 -17.05 27.40
CA PRO A 417 -2.89 -18.23 28.22
C PRO A 417 -1.63 -18.79 28.92
N LEU A 418 -0.51 -18.84 28.18
CA LEU A 418 0.77 -19.32 28.76
C LEU A 418 1.22 -18.44 29.93
N VAL A 419 1.11 -17.13 29.78
CA VAL A 419 1.46 -16.16 30.84
C VAL A 419 0.60 -16.35 32.09
N LEU A 420 -0.70 -16.58 31.93
CA LEU A 420 -1.61 -16.86 33.05
C LEU A 420 -1.18 -18.14 33.82
N ILE A 421 -0.81 -19.19 33.09
CA ILE A 421 -0.28 -20.41 33.66
C ILE A 421 1.04 -20.15 34.43
N LEU A 422 1.98 -19.41 33.82
CA LEU A 422 3.25 -19.07 34.45
C LEU A 422 3.06 -18.22 35.71
N ALA A 423 2.15 -17.24 35.69
CA ALA A 423 1.81 -16.46 36.88
C ALA A 423 1.22 -17.35 38.01
N GLY A 424 0.35 -18.31 37.65
CA GLY A 424 -0.20 -19.27 38.59
C GLY A 424 0.87 -20.20 39.18
N ILE A 425 1.80 -20.69 38.36
CA ILE A 425 2.96 -21.49 38.82
C ILE A 425 3.85 -20.64 39.73
N THR A 426 4.14 -19.38 39.35
CA THR A 426 4.95 -18.46 40.17
C THR A 426 4.30 -18.24 41.55
N PHE A 427 3.00 -17.90 41.55
CA PHE A 427 2.25 -17.72 42.80
C PHE A 427 2.30 -18.98 43.68
N THR A 428 1.95 -20.13 43.10
CA THR A 428 1.91 -21.42 43.85
C THR A 428 3.30 -21.81 44.32
N GLY A 429 4.32 -21.62 43.51
CA GLY A 429 5.71 -21.94 43.87
C GLY A 429 6.20 -21.13 45.09
N TRP A 430 6.03 -19.81 45.06
CA TRP A 430 6.39 -18.93 46.17
C TRP A 430 5.59 -19.26 47.44
N PHE A 431 4.27 -19.45 47.31
CA PHE A 431 3.41 -19.78 48.46
C PHE A 431 3.77 -21.12 49.13
N LEU A 432 4.03 -22.16 48.34
CA LEU A 432 4.35 -23.48 48.86
C LEU A 432 5.79 -23.58 49.41
N LEU A 433 6.76 -22.85 48.81
CA LEU A 433 8.16 -22.95 49.24
C LEU A 433 8.47 -22.06 50.43
N TYR A 434 7.89 -20.85 50.51
CA TYR A 434 8.22 -19.87 51.53
C TYR A 434 7.06 -19.55 52.49
N GLY A 435 5.82 -19.92 52.16
CA GLY A 435 4.64 -19.61 52.99
C GLY A 435 4.27 -18.10 52.98
N ASP A 436 4.89 -17.33 52.11
CA ASP A 436 4.76 -15.88 52.04
C ASP A 436 3.76 -15.51 50.92
N LEU A 437 2.54 -15.14 51.35
CA LEU A 437 1.46 -14.76 50.45
C LEU A 437 1.78 -13.45 49.71
N GLU A 438 2.47 -12.52 50.39
CA GLU A 438 2.85 -11.23 49.85
C GLU A 438 3.84 -11.37 48.69
N ALA A 439 4.96 -12.04 48.93
CA ALA A 439 5.97 -12.30 47.92
C ALA A 439 5.39 -13.10 46.75
N ALA A 440 4.54 -14.10 47.02
CA ALA A 440 3.85 -14.87 45.98
C ALA A 440 2.95 -14.00 45.09
N LEU A 441 2.17 -13.10 45.68
CA LEU A 441 1.28 -12.22 44.98
C LEU A 441 2.06 -11.21 44.13
N LEU A 442 3.07 -10.54 44.72
CA LEU A 442 3.88 -9.54 44.02
C LEU A 442 4.65 -10.14 42.84
N ALA A 443 5.24 -11.32 43.01
CA ALA A 443 5.94 -12.02 41.93
C ALA A 443 4.97 -12.39 40.79
N ALA A 444 3.79 -12.92 41.10
CA ALA A 444 2.77 -13.26 40.13
C ALA A 444 2.25 -12.02 39.37
N VAL A 445 1.97 -10.91 40.10
CA VAL A 445 1.56 -9.64 39.50
C VAL A 445 2.66 -9.08 38.59
N ALA A 446 3.92 -9.13 39.02
CA ALA A 446 5.06 -8.70 38.20
C ALA A 446 5.14 -9.50 36.89
N VAL A 447 4.92 -10.83 36.94
CA VAL A 447 4.85 -11.69 35.75
C VAL A 447 3.69 -11.27 34.82
N LEU A 448 2.49 -11.02 35.35
CA LEU A 448 1.33 -10.59 34.56
C LEU A 448 1.58 -9.25 33.87
N VAL A 449 2.20 -8.31 34.56
CA VAL A 449 2.47 -6.96 34.03
C VAL A 449 3.55 -7.00 32.96
N ILE A 450 4.72 -7.62 33.23
CA ILE A 450 5.85 -7.62 32.30
C ILE A 450 5.57 -8.40 31.02
N ALA A 451 4.74 -9.41 31.10
CA ALA A 451 4.42 -10.26 29.97
C ALA A 451 3.50 -9.61 28.93
N CYS A 452 2.99 -8.40 29.19
CA CYS A 452 2.19 -7.69 28.20
C CYS A 452 2.98 -7.45 26.90
N PRO A 453 2.60 -8.02 25.75
CA PRO A 453 3.29 -7.83 24.49
C PRO A 453 2.87 -6.52 23.81
N CYS A 454 2.81 -5.40 24.55
CA CYS A 454 2.24 -4.15 24.08
C CYS A 454 2.97 -3.59 22.84
N ALA A 455 4.31 -3.72 22.80
CA ALA A 455 5.14 -3.28 21.69
C ALA A 455 5.02 -4.18 20.45
N LEU A 456 4.65 -5.44 20.61
CA LEU A 456 4.64 -6.44 19.54
C LEU A 456 3.61 -6.12 18.45
N GLY A 457 2.41 -5.69 18.86
CA GLY A 457 1.34 -5.28 17.93
C GLY A 457 1.67 -4.04 17.10
N LEU A 458 2.66 -3.24 17.53
CA LEU A 458 3.12 -2.04 16.86
C LEU A 458 4.38 -2.25 15.99
N ALA A 459 5.13 -3.31 16.26
CA ALA A 459 6.47 -3.53 15.70
C ALA A 459 6.50 -3.52 14.17
N THR A 460 5.55 -4.19 13.53
CA THR A 460 5.44 -4.28 12.07
C THR A 460 4.69 -3.10 11.46
N PRO A 461 3.46 -2.75 11.90
CA PRO A 461 2.69 -1.70 11.23
C PRO A 461 3.35 -0.32 11.27
N THR A 462 3.97 0.07 12.39
CA THR A 462 4.64 1.39 12.48
C THR A 462 5.83 1.51 11.54
N ALA A 463 6.61 0.43 11.36
CA ALA A 463 7.73 0.41 10.44
C ALA A 463 7.25 0.49 8.98
N ILE A 464 6.20 -0.28 8.62
CA ILE A 464 5.58 -0.24 7.29
C ILE A 464 5.06 1.15 6.98
N MET A 465 4.23 1.73 7.86
CA MET A 465 3.65 3.06 7.66
C MET A 465 4.71 4.14 7.48
N THR A 466 5.78 4.09 8.31
CA THR A 466 6.86 5.07 8.21
C THR A 466 7.69 4.86 6.95
N GLY A 467 7.98 3.61 6.58
CA GLY A 467 8.76 3.25 5.40
C GLY A 467 8.04 3.58 4.09
N THR A 468 6.77 3.17 3.95
CA THR A 468 5.94 3.50 2.77
C THR A 468 5.69 5.00 2.66
N GLY A 469 5.45 5.69 3.78
CA GLY A 469 5.32 7.14 3.81
C GLY A 469 6.62 7.88 3.45
N ALA A 470 7.80 7.33 3.77
CA ALA A 470 9.08 7.89 3.34
C ALA A 470 9.33 7.63 1.85
N ALA A 471 8.99 6.45 1.35
CA ALA A 471 9.05 6.10 -0.07
C ALA A 471 8.13 6.99 -0.92
N ALA A 472 6.90 7.19 -0.49
CA ALA A 472 5.92 8.05 -1.18
C ALA A 472 6.42 9.50 -1.30
N ARG A 473 7.02 10.08 -0.25
CA ARG A 473 7.63 11.42 -0.32
C ARG A 473 8.81 11.51 -1.29
N ALA A 474 9.42 10.39 -1.62
CA ALA A 474 10.50 10.31 -2.61
C ALA A 474 9.98 9.99 -4.03
N GLY A 475 8.65 9.97 -4.22
CA GLY A 475 8.02 9.64 -5.49
C GLY A 475 7.97 8.12 -5.80
N ILE A 476 8.06 7.28 -4.77
CA ILE A 476 7.98 5.81 -4.90
C ILE A 476 6.68 5.34 -4.25
N LEU A 477 5.69 4.96 -5.04
CA LEU A 477 4.40 4.48 -4.56
C LEU A 477 4.39 2.95 -4.54
N ILE A 478 4.15 2.37 -3.39
CA ILE A 478 4.10 0.92 -3.17
C ILE A 478 2.64 0.54 -2.98
N ARG A 479 2.11 -0.40 -3.78
CA ARG A 479 0.69 -0.75 -3.81
C ARG A 479 0.24 -1.51 -2.56
N ASP A 480 1.07 -2.41 -2.05
CA ASP A 480 0.73 -3.25 -0.90
C ASP A 480 1.95 -3.72 -0.11
N VAL A 481 1.71 -4.31 1.06
CA VAL A 481 2.76 -4.80 1.97
C VAL A 481 3.49 -6.01 1.40
N SER A 482 2.82 -6.87 0.64
CA SER A 482 3.45 -8.05 0.01
C SER A 482 4.50 -7.62 -1.01
N THR A 483 4.21 -6.57 -1.79
CA THR A 483 5.18 -5.93 -2.69
C THR A 483 6.45 -5.48 -1.96
N LEU A 484 6.28 -4.86 -0.78
CA LEU A 484 7.40 -4.43 0.06
C LEU A 484 8.21 -5.62 0.57
N GLU A 485 7.54 -6.75 0.88
CA GLU A 485 8.17 -8.00 1.29
C GLU A 485 8.92 -8.67 0.14
N GLU A 486 8.39 -8.65 -1.07
CA GLU A 486 9.01 -9.24 -2.25
C GLU A 486 10.16 -8.38 -2.79
N ALA A 487 10.04 -7.05 -2.78
CA ALA A 487 11.07 -6.15 -3.28
C ALA A 487 12.41 -6.28 -2.52
N GLN A 488 12.40 -6.62 -1.23
CA GLN A 488 13.63 -6.78 -0.45
C GLN A 488 14.49 -7.96 -0.88
N VAL A 489 13.88 -9.02 -1.46
CA VAL A 489 14.55 -10.27 -1.81
C VAL A 489 14.94 -10.37 -3.27
N LEU A 490 14.60 -9.36 -4.10
CA LEU A 490 14.93 -9.34 -5.52
C LEU A 490 16.44 -9.54 -5.76
N LYS A 491 16.73 -10.37 -6.76
CA LYS A 491 18.10 -10.69 -7.19
C LYS A 491 18.38 -10.27 -8.62
N ARG A 492 17.32 -10.11 -9.44
CA ARG A 492 17.43 -9.71 -10.83
C ARG A 492 16.41 -8.64 -11.14
N ILE A 493 16.84 -7.58 -11.86
CA ILE A 493 15.97 -6.54 -12.39
C ILE A 493 16.06 -6.56 -13.90
N VAL A 494 14.92 -6.73 -14.54
CA VAL A 494 14.77 -6.66 -15.99
C VAL A 494 14.31 -5.27 -16.35
N PHE A 495 15.05 -4.60 -17.20
CA PHE A 495 14.67 -3.31 -17.75
C PHE A 495 14.14 -3.48 -19.17
N ASP A 496 12.98 -2.87 -19.45
CA ASP A 496 12.70 -2.54 -20.84
C ASP A 496 13.65 -1.43 -21.30
N LYS A 497 13.89 -1.33 -22.61
CA LYS A 497 14.76 -0.28 -23.16
C LYS A 497 14.01 1.04 -23.30
N THR A 498 12.92 1.03 -24.07
CA THR A 498 12.24 2.22 -24.58
C THR A 498 11.40 2.88 -23.50
N GLY A 499 11.59 4.21 -23.27
CA GLY A 499 10.86 4.93 -22.23
C GLY A 499 11.32 4.62 -20.79
N THR A 500 12.15 3.59 -20.61
CA THR A 500 12.69 3.16 -19.31
C THR A 500 14.15 3.56 -19.15
N LEU A 501 15.07 2.95 -19.89
CA LEU A 501 16.49 3.35 -19.92
C LEU A 501 16.75 4.50 -20.90
N THR A 502 15.87 4.67 -21.87
CA THR A 502 15.88 5.78 -22.83
C THR A 502 14.77 6.78 -22.52
N LEU A 503 14.82 7.95 -23.15
CA LEU A 503 13.80 8.99 -22.96
C LEU A 503 12.42 8.63 -23.51
N GLY A 504 12.34 7.63 -24.41
CA GLY A 504 11.09 7.25 -25.09
C GLY A 504 10.64 8.29 -26.14
N ASN A 505 11.55 9.15 -26.54
CA ASN A 505 11.32 10.18 -27.53
C ASN A 505 12.33 10.05 -28.69
N PRO A 506 12.14 9.03 -29.55
CA PRO A 506 13.04 8.77 -30.66
C PRO A 506 13.07 9.97 -31.62
N ARG A 507 14.27 10.31 -32.12
CA ARG A 507 14.47 11.37 -33.07
C ARG A 507 15.26 10.89 -34.28
N VAL A 508 14.95 11.44 -35.48
CA VAL A 508 15.71 11.17 -36.70
C VAL A 508 17.07 11.85 -36.57
N ARG A 509 18.12 11.02 -36.46
CA ARG A 509 19.51 11.49 -36.38
C ARG A 509 20.12 11.78 -37.73
N GLN A 510 19.85 10.89 -38.71
CA GLN A 510 20.43 10.97 -40.04
C GLN A 510 19.42 10.43 -41.06
N ILE A 511 19.35 11.09 -42.20
CA ILE A 511 18.64 10.63 -43.39
C ILE A 511 19.67 10.34 -44.46
N THR A 512 19.74 9.11 -44.93
CA THR A 512 20.64 8.75 -46.03
C THR A 512 19.78 8.40 -47.23
N THR A 513 19.87 9.25 -48.27
CA THR A 513 19.13 9.08 -49.51
C THR A 513 19.88 8.16 -50.47
N LEU A 514 19.12 7.38 -51.22
CA LEU A 514 19.61 6.46 -52.24
C LEU A 514 18.96 6.81 -53.57
N ALA A 515 19.46 6.27 -54.65
CA ALA A 515 18.90 6.44 -56.00
C ALA A 515 18.77 7.91 -56.49
N GLY A 516 19.57 8.84 -55.95
CA GLY A 516 19.56 10.24 -56.33
C GLY A 516 18.31 11.02 -55.92
N THR A 517 17.61 10.55 -54.88
CA THR A 517 16.41 11.20 -54.33
C THR A 517 16.80 12.37 -53.40
N ASP A 518 15.89 13.34 -53.28
CA ASP A 518 16.05 14.50 -52.39
C ASP A 518 15.69 14.17 -50.97
N GLU A 519 16.48 14.63 -49.98
CA GLU A 519 16.27 14.37 -48.56
C GLU A 519 14.89 14.87 -48.08
N LEU A 520 14.48 16.06 -48.51
CA LEU A 520 13.19 16.62 -48.11
C LEU A 520 12.02 15.83 -48.72
N GLY A 521 12.16 15.38 -49.97
CA GLY A 521 11.14 14.60 -50.65
C GLY A 521 10.93 13.19 -50.03
N VAL A 522 12.02 12.51 -49.65
CA VAL A 522 11.88 11.20 -49.00
C VAL A 522 11.30 11.31 -47.58
N LEU A 523 11.61 12.40 -46.85
CA LEU A 523 11.03 12.68 -45.55
C LEU A 523 9.56 13.04 -45.63
N GLU A 524 9.15 13.83 -46.67
CA GLU A 524 7.75 14.14 -46.93
C GLU A 524 6.92 12.86 -47.17
N ILE A 525 7.41 11.96 -48.03
CA ILE A 525 6.74 10.69 -48.35
C ILE A 525 6.65 9.82 -47.08
N ALA A 526 7.75 9.67 -46.34
CA ALA A 526 7.78 8.87 -45.11
C ALA A 526 6.80 9.42 -44.07
N ALA A 527 6.80 10.72 -43.82
CA ALA A 527 5.90 11.38 -42.90
C ALA A 527 4.42 11.28 -43.34
N ALA A 528 4.13 11.38 -44.65
CA ALA A 528 2.78 11.22 -45.17
C ALA A 528 2.19 9.84 -44.89
N ILE A 529 2.98 8.77 -44.99
CA ILE A 529 2.56 7.40 -44.68
C ILE A 529 2.44 7.20 -43.19
N GLN A 530 3.43 7.64 -42.41
CA GLN A 530 3.54 7.45 -40.99
C GLN A 530 2.54 8.27 -40.15
N ARG A 531 1.95 9.31 -40.70
CA ARG A 531 0.97 10.17 -40.01
C ARG A 531 -0.25 9.42 -39.46
N ASN A 532 -0.57 8.27 -40.08
CA ASN A 532 -1.69 7.42 -39.68
C ASN A 532 -1.27 6.32 -38.68
N SER A 533 0.00 6.32 -38.26
CA SER A 533 0.56 5.36 -37.33
C SER A 533 0.83 6.03 -35.98
N GLU A 534 0.41 5.38 -34.89
CA GLU A 534 0.68 5.82 -33.52
C GLU A 534 2.05 5.37 -32.97
N HIS A 535 2.82 4.63 -33.79
CA HIS A 535 4.11 4.07 -33.35
C HIS A 535 5.12 5.20 -33.04
N PRO A 536 5.97 5.08 -31.98
CA PRO A 536 6.97 6.10 -31.64
C PRO A 536 7.91 6.49 -32.78
N LEU A 537 8.31 5.52 -33.62
CA LEU A 537 9.13 5.79 -34.82
C LEU A 537 8.39 6.63 -35.87
N ALA A 538 7.07 6.47 -35.95
CA ALA A 538 6.24 7.29 -36.84
C ALA A 538 6.22 8.74 -36.38
N ARG A 539 6.05 8.97 -35.06
CA ARG A 539 6.13 10.32 -34.49
C ARG A 539 7.48 10.97 -34.74
N ALA A 540 8.57 10.20 -34.64
CA ALA A 540 9.91 10.73 -34.92
C ALA A 540 10.05 11.26 -36.36
N LEU A 541 9.50 10.54 -37.34
CA LEU A 541 9.52 10.96 -38.76
C LEU A 541 8.61 12.17 -39.01
N CYS A 542 7.42 12.20 -38.42
CA CYS A 542 6.51 13.33 -38.50
C CYS A 542 7.11 14.59 -37.86
N THR A 543 7.68 14.46 -36.64
CA THR A 543 8.35 15.57 -35.95
C THR A 543 9.52 16.10 -36.77
N ALA A 544 10.34 15.21 -37.36
CA ALA A 544 11.46 15.62 -38.22
C ALA A 544 11.00 16.38 -39.46
N ALA A 545 9.82 16.04 -40.02
CA ALA A 545 9.20 16.78 -41.12
C ALA A 545 8.70 18.15 -40.66
N ASP A 546 8.01 18.22 -39.52
CA ASP A 546 7.48 19.49 -38.97
C ASP A 546 8.62 20.45 -38.62
N GLU A 547 9.72 20.00 -38.00
CA GLU A 547 10.91 20.79 -37.67
C GLU A 547 11.58 21.41 -38.94
N ARG A 548 11.43 20.73 -40.07
CA ARG A 548 11.95 21.22 -41.37
C ARG A 548 10.91 22.02 -42.19
N GLY A 549 9.73 22.28 -41.62
CA GLY A 549 8.65 23.02 -42.26
C GLY A 549 7.96 22.28 -43.41
N ILE A 550 8.06 20.94 -43.44
CA ILE A 550 7.44 20.11 -44.46
C ILE A 550 5.99 19.81 -44.04
N SER A 551 5.05 20.07 -44.90
CA SER A 551 3.65 19.71 -44.73
C SER A 551 3.35 18.44 -45.53
N PRO A 552 3.36 17.26 -44.91
CA PRO A 552 3.19 15.97 -45.61
C PRO A 552 1.82 15.90 -46.30
N GLY A 553 1.80 15.40 -47.52
CA GLY A 553 0.58 15.10 -48.27
C GLY A 553 -0.27 14.00 -47.58
N GLN A 554 -1.46 13.75 -48.17
CA GLN A 554 -2.31 12.64 -47.70
C GLN A 554 -1.81 11.32 -48.28
N SER A 555 -1.83 10.26 -47.46
CA SER A 555 -1.61 8.89 -47.95
C SER A 555 -2.93 8.13 -48.06
N GLU A 556 -3.04 7.31 -49.08
CA GLU A 556 -4.19 6.44 -49.34
C GLU A 556 -3.80 4.96 -49.13
N GLY A 557 -4.77 4.11 -48.76
CA GLY A 557 -4.56 2.67 -48.67
C GLY A 557 -3.53 2.27 -47.59
N PHE A 558 -3.53 2.94 -46.42
CA PHE A 558 -2.65 2.67 -45.30
C PHE A 558 -2.87 1.23 -44.77
N ILE A 559 -1.78 0.45 -44.68
CA ILE A 559 -1.77 -0.89 -44.12
C ILE A 559 -0.64 -0.96 -43.11
N ASN A 560 -0.97 -1.37 -41.88
CA ASN A 560 0.01 -1.63 -40.83
C ASN A 560 0.38 -3.11 -40.84
N ARG A 561 1.65 -3.45 -41.06
CA ARG A 561 2.23 -4.80 -40.93
C ARG A 561 2.89 -4.91 -39.56
N VAL A 562 2.22 -5.56 -38.65
CA VAL A 562 2.67 -5.71 -37.26
C VAL A 562 4.11 -6.25 -37.18
N GLY A 563 4.99 -5.53 -36.48
CA GLY A 563 6.39 -5.88 -36.29
C GLY A 563 7.30 -5.65 -37.50
N GLN A 564 6.78 -5.12 -38.63
CA GLN A 564 7.57 -4.88 -39.84
C GLN A 564 7.59 -3.41 -40.27
N GLY A 565 6.44 -2.75 -40.27
CA GLY A 565 6.31 -1.36 -40.72
C GLY A 565 4.95 -1.04 -41.31
N VAL A 566 4.87 -0.03 -42.12
CA VAL A 566 3.63 0.46 -42.75
C VAL A 566 3.79 0.60 -44.24
N GLU A 567 2.71 0.46 -44.99
CA GLU A 567 2.68 0.73 -46.43
C GLU A 567 1.48 1.62 -46.79
N GLY A 568 1.61 2.37 -47.88
CA GLY A 568 0.55 3.23 -48.36
C GLY A 568 0.88 3.84 -49.72
N ARG A 569 -0.07 4.59 -50.29
CA ARG A 569 0.13 5.31 -51.55
C ARG A 569 0.22 6.81 -51.29
N VAL A 570 1.23 7.43 -51.83
CA VAL A 570 1.39 8.89 -51.86
C VAL A 570 1.48 9.35 -53.31
N ALA A 571 0.63 10.27 -53.69
CA ALA A 571 0.52 10.77 -55.11
C ALA A 571 0.38 9.62 -56.13
N GLY A 572 -0.37 8.56 -55.80
CA GLY A 572 -0.65 7.41 -56.68
C GLY A 572 0.47 6.34 -56.69
N THR A 573 1.66 6.61 -56.13
CA THR A 573 2.77 5.66 -56.06
C THR A 573 2.70 4.89 -54.74
N HIS A 574 2.94 3.58 -54.79
CA HIS A 574 2.97 2.72 -53.63
C HIS A 574 4.35 2.76 -52.96
N TYR A 575 4.37 2.98 -51.65
CA TYR A 575 5.58 3.00 -50.86
C TYR A 575 5.41 2.10 -49.64
N LEU A 576 6.52 1.53 -49.16
CA LEU A 576 6.66 0.86 -47.88
C LEU A 576 7.66 1.60 -46.99
N CYS A 577 7.36 1.67 -45.70
CA CYS A 577 8.20 2.32 -44.71
C CYS A 577 8.32 1.40 -43.48
N GLY A 578 9.47 0.72 -43.33
CA GLY A 578 9.63 -0.31 -42.28
C GLY A 578 11.06 -0.84 -42.11
N ASN A 579 11.18 -1.98 -41.42
CA ASN A 579 12.45 -2.61 -41.10
C ASN A 579 13.04 -3.43 -42.28
N ASP A 580 14.22 -4.00 -42.07
CA ASP A 580 14.93 -4.85 -43.05
C ASP A 580 14.08 -6.05 -43.53
N ALA A 581 13.25 -6.63 -42.64
CA ALA A 581 12.42 -7.77 -43.00
C ALA A 581 11.36 -7.40 -44.03
N MET A 582 10.71 -6.24 -43.84
CA MET A 582 9.69 -5.71 -44.75
C MET A 582 10.27 -5.46 -46.16
N VAL A 583 11.48 -4.88 -46.22
CA VAL A 583 12.17 -4.63 -47.49
C VAL A 583 12.49 -5.96 -48.22
N ARG A 584 12.99 -6.98 -47.47
CA ARG A 584 13.32 -8.30 -48.07
C ARG A 584 12.09 -9.04 -48.52
N GLU A 585 11.01 -9.02 -47.76
CA GLU A 585 9.75 -9.68 -48.14
C GLU A 585 9.11 -9.05 -49.38
N SER A 586 9.34 -7.74 -49.64
CA SER A 586 8.91 -7.10 -50.89
C SER A 586 9.77 -7.44 -52.08
N GLY A 587 10.79 -8.31 -51.93
CA GLY A 587 11.68 -8.69 -53.02
C GLY A 587 12.84 -7.77 -53.30
N LEU A 588 13.01 -6.70 -52.47
CA LEU A 588 14.08 -5.73 -52.62
C LEU A 588 15.34 -6.13 -51.82
N VAL A 589 16.48 -5.68 -52.29
CA VAL A 589 17.76 -5.90 -51.60
C VAL A 589 17.98 -4.74 -50.61
N VAL A 590 18.20 -5.05 -49.34
CA VAL A 590 18.59 -4.06 -48.34
C VAL A 590 20.02 -3.58 -48.62
N PRO A 591 20.24 -2.29 -48.94
CA PRO A 591 21.57 -1.80 -49.25
C PRO A 591 22.51 -1.82 -48.06
N SER A 592 23.77 -2.18 -48.26
CA SER A 592 24.82 -2.04 -47.23
C SER A 592 25.39 -0.61 -47.33
N ILE A 593 25.15 0.18 -46.28
CA ILE A 593 25.60 1.58 -46.18
C ILE A 593 26.66 1.65 -45.08
N GLN A 594 27.87 2.09 -45.41
CA GLN A 594 29.04 2.06 -44.48
C GLN A 594 28.98 3.18 -43.43
N ASP A 595 28.20 4.24 -43.63
CA ASP A 595 28.14 5.42 -42.72
C ASP A 595 26.95 5.38 -41.77
N LEU A 596 26.19 4.29 -41.71
CA LEU A 596 25.10 4.16 -40.76
C LEU A 596 25.59 3.66 -39.39
N ASN A 597 25.20 4.37 -38.36
CA ASN A 597 25.46 3.90 -37.00
C ASN A 597 24.68 2.57 -36.74
N GLU A 598 25.40 1.51 -36.43
CA GLU A 598 24.82 0.20 -36.17
C GLU A 598 23.89 0.20 -34.95
N THR A 599 24.02 1.19 -34.09
CA THR A 599 23.27 1.33 -32.83
C THR A 599 21.92 2.02 -33.00
N ASP A 600 21.67 2.67 -34.16
CA ASP A 600 20.41 3.35 -34.43
C ASP A 600 19.37 2.40 -35.00
N THR A 601 18.09 2.64 -34.71
CA THR A 601 16.98 1.93 -35.35
C THR A 601 16.86 2.40 -36.80
N LYS A 602 16.92 1.45 -37.76
CA LYS A 602 16.85 1.74 -39.21
C LYS A 602 15.42 1.57 -39.68
N VAL A 603 14.90 2.65 -40.29
CA VAL A 603 13.59 2.64 -40.97
C VAL A 603 13.84 2.94 -42.45
N TRP A 604 13.50 1.98 -43.32
CA TRP A 604 13.69 2.05 -44.75
C TRP A 604 12.45 2.59 -45.42
N LEU A 605 12.64 3.47 -46.39
CA LEU A 605 11.60 3.89 -47.35
C LEU A 605 11.94 3.28 -48.69
N ALA A 606 10.99 2.56 -49.26
CA ALA A 606 11.14 1.99 -50.62
C ALA A 606 9.84 2.14 -51.42
N ASP A 607 9.99 2.15 -52.74
CA ASP A 607 8.86 1.96 -53.65
C ASP A 607 8.79 0.50 -54.14
N SER A 608 7.98 0.23 -55.15
CA SER A 608 7.83 -1.14 -55.69
C SER A 608 9.08 -1.64 -56.45
N THR A 609 10.08 -0.80 -56.69
CA THR A 609 11.24 -1.10 -57.54
C THR A 609 12.59 -0.97 -56.83
N GLN A 610 12.72 -0.09 -55.88
CA GLN A 610 14.00 0.19 -55.22
C GLN A 610 13.83 0.82 -53.84
N VAL A 611 14.90 0.75 -53.05
CA VAL A 611 15.01 1.45 -51.78
C VAL A 611 15.42 2.91 -52.04
N LEU A 612 14.67 3.84 -51.47
CA LEU A 612 14.85 5.28 -51.69
C LEU A 612 15.67 5.98 -50.64
N ALA A 613 15.46 5.60 -49.40
CA ALA A 613 16.18 6.19 -48.26
C ALA A 613 16.16 5.25 -47.04
N VAL A 614 17.07 5.52 -46.10
CA VAL A 614 17.05 4.99 -44.73
C VAL A 614 17.11 6.15 -43.73
N PHE A 615 16.25 6.06 -42.73
CA PHE A 615 16.21 6.95 -41.59
C PHE A 615 16.86 6.24 -40.40
N SER A 616 17.96 6.81 -39.88
CA SER A 616 18.57 6.42 -38.60
C SER A 616 17.85 7.12 -37.48
N ILE A 617 17.15 6.38 -36.66
CA ILE A 617 16.39 6.91 -35.53
C ILE A 617 17.06 6.49 -34.24
N HIS A 618 17.37 7.46 -33.40
CA HIS A 618 18.03 7.30 -32.11
C HIS A 618 17.09 7.72 -30.99
N ASP A 619 17.01 6.89 -29.93
CA ASP A 619 16.35 7.24 -28.68
C ASP A 619 17.43 7.45 -27.61
N ALA A 620 17.56 8.68 -27.12
CA ALA A 620 18.64 9.06 -26.22
C ALA A 620 18.52 8.33 -24.86
N LEU A 621 19.65 7.86 -24.35
CA LEU A 621 19.75 7.28 -23.02
C LEU A 621 19.45 8.33 -21.94
N ARG A 622 18.80 7.92 -20.87
CA ARG A 622 18.70 8.73 -19.67
C ARG A 622 20.07 8.83 -18.98
N THR A 623 20.42 10.02 -18.56
CA THR A 623 21.71 10.29 -17.89
C THR A 623 21.84 9.51 -16.58
N GLU A 624 20.73 9.16 -15.95
CA GLU A 624 20.61 8.43 -14.69
C GLU A 624 20.74 6.90 -14.86
N ALA A 625 20.57 6.36 -16.06
CA ALA A 625 20.47 4.93 -16.31
C ALA A 625 21.72 4.15 -15.84
N ALA A 626 22.91 4.63 -16.21
CA ALA A 626 24.16 3.99 -15.80
C ALA A 626 24.37 4.02 -14.27
N GLU A 627 23.95 5.09 -13.57
CA GLU A 627 24.05 5.15 -12.10
C GLU A 627 23.07 4.19 -11.43
N ALA A 628 21.84 4.05 -11.97
CA ALA A 628 20.87 3.08 -11.48
C ALA A 628 21.43 1.64 -11.54
N VAL A 629 22.06 1.27 -12.65
CA VAL A 629 22.71 -0.05 -12.82
C VAL A 629 23.83 -0.24 -11.80
N ARG A 630 24.73 0.73 -11.65
CA ARG A 630 25.80 0.67 -10.62
C ARG A 630 25.27 0.54 -9.19
N GLN A 631 24.13 1.18 -8.87
CA GLN A 631 23.51 1.04 -7.55
C GLN A 631 22.95 -0.36 -7.34
N LEU A 632 22.31 -0.97 -8.36
CA LEU A 632 21.83 -2.35 -8.30
C LEU A 632 22.99 -3.34 -8.10
N GLU A 633 24.11 -3.15 -8.81
CA GLU A 633 25.30 -3.98 -8.64
C GLU A 633 25.87 -3.90 -7.22
N ARG A 634 25.97 -2.68 -6.63
CA ARG A 634 26.37 -2.50 -5.23
C ARG A 634 25.42 -3.21 -4.25
N MET A 635 24.17 -3.39 -4.63
CA MET A 635 23.16 -4.13 -3.86
C MET A 635 23.17 -5.63 -4.13
N HIS A 636 24.09 -6.13 -4.98
CA HIS A 636 24.20 -7.51 -5.47
C HIS A 636 22.92 -7.95 -6.20
N ILE A 637 22.39 -7.09 -7.05
CA ILE A 637 21.24 -7.33 -7.91
C ILE A 637 21.72 -7.24 -9.35
N GLU A 638 21.42 -8.26 -10.13
CA GLU A 638 21.76 -8.36 -11.54
C GLU A 638 20.78 -7.51 -12.37
N ALA A 639 21.31 -6.67 -13.26
CA ALA A 639 20.50 -5.93 -14.21
C ALA A 639 20.55 -6.61 -15.59
N VAL A 640 19.38 -6.75 -16.24
CA VAL A 640 19.20 -7.38 -17.56
C VAL A 640 18.36 -6.45 -18.43
N ILE A 641 18.64 -6.37 -19.72
CA ILE A 641 17.76 -5.66 -20.68
C ILE A 641 17.02 -6.70 -21.53
N VAL A 642 15.70 -6.53 -21.65
CA VAL A 642 14.87 -7.33 -22.58
C VAL A 642 14.00 -6.39 -23.39
N SER A 643 14.20 -6.35 -24.72
CA SER A 643 13.52 -5.39 -25.60
C SER A 643 13.06 -6.06 -26.91
N GLY A 644 12.04 -5.48 -27.54
CA GLY A 644 11.60 -5.87 -28.89
C GLY A 644 12.52 -5.38 -30.02
N ASP A 645 13.45 -4.47 -29.73
CA ASP A 645 14.37 -3.92 -30.70
C ASP A 645 15.43 -4.94 -31.16
N ALA A 646 16.07 -4.65 -32.28
CA ALA A 646 17.12 -5.50 -32.82
C ALA A 646 18.26 -5.72 -31.81
N HIS A 647 18.80 -6.94 -31.75
CA HIS A 647 19.80 -7.35 -30.77
C HIS A 647 21.02 -6.41 -30.72
N ALA A 648 21.49 -5.89 -31.87
CA ALA A 648 22.63 -4.96 -31.96
C ALA A 648 22.34 -3.64 -31.24
N VAL A 649 21.14 -3.08 -31.40
CA VAL A 649 20.70 -1.85 -30.73
C VAL A 649 20.63 -2.05 -29.21
N VAL A 650 20.03 -3.16 -28.77
CA VAL A 650 19.88 -3.51 -27.34
C VAL A 650 21.24 -3.73 -26.71
N ARG A 651 22.15 -4.37 -27.42
CA ARG A 651 23.52 -4.62 -26.96
C ARG A 651 24.31 -3.34 -26.78
N SER A 652 24.21 -2.41 -27.73
CA SER A 652 24.86 -1.11 -27.59
C SER A 652 24.38 -0.34 -26.37
N VAL A 653 23.07 -0.30 -26.12
CA VAL A 653 22.50 0.34 -24.92
C VAL A 653 23.02 -0.35 -23.65
N ALA A 654 23.07 -1.69 -23.65
CA ALA A 654 23.60 -2.48 -22.53
C ALA A 654 25.06 -2.13 -22.22
N ASP A 655 25.89 -2.03 -23.23
CA ASP A 655 27.31 -1.67 -23.10
C ASP A 655 27.46 -0.22 -22.55
N ASP A 656 26.66 0.72 -23.02
CA ASP A 656 26.67 2.12 -22.57
C ASP A 656 26.26 2.28 -21.09
N VAL A 657 25.31 1.47 -20.60
CA VAL A 657 24.85 1.51 -19.19
C VAL A 657 25.57 0.52 -18.28
N GLY A 658 26.40 -0.39 -18.83
CA GLY A 658 27.19 -1.37 -18.08
C GLY A 658 26.42 -2.66 -17.77
N ILE A 659 25.38 -3.03 -18.53
CA ILE A 659 24.60 -4.26 -18.36
C ILE A 659 25.24 -5.39 -19.21
N ILE A 660 25.48 -6.55 -18.58
CA ILE A 660 26.14 -7.69 -19.23
C ILE A 660 25.17 -8.53 -20.04
N GLU A 661 24.00 -8.82 -19.51
CA GLU A 661 22.98 -9.68 -20.15
C GLU A 661 21.91 -8.83 -20.85
N ALA A 662 21.76 -9.01 -22.17
CA ALA A 662 20.87 -8.23 -23.00
C ALA A 662 20.21 -9.09 -24.10
N HIS A 663 18.89 -9.02 -24.18
CA HIS A 663 18.07 -9.78 -25.13
C HIS A 663 17.27 -8.83 -26.02
N GLY A 664 17.51 -8.90 -27.32
CA GLY A 664 16.78 -8.12 -28.33
C GLY A 664 15.88 -9.01 -29.19
N GLY A 665 14.88 -8.41 -29.83
CA GLY A 665 13.93 -9.10 -30.70
C GLY A 665 12.88 -9.94 -29.94
N VAL A 666 12.61 -9.60 -28.67
CA VAL A 666 11.71 -10.35 -27.79
C VAL A 666 10.31 -9.73 -27.81
N SER A 667 9.28 -10.53 -28.18
CA SER A 667 7.89 -10.07 -28.14
C SER A 667 7.40 -9.80 -26.68
N PRO A 668 6.29 -9.08 -26.48
CA PRO A 668 5.72 -8.87 -25.14
C PRO A 668 5.44 -10.19 -24.39
N GLU A 669 4.88 -11.19 -25.06
CA GLU A 669 4.63 -12.52 -24.52
C GLU A 669 5.95 -13.24 -24.21
N GLY A 670 6.95 -13.08 -25.10
CA GLY A 670 8.29 -13.63 -24.89
C GLY A 670 9.00 -13.05 -23.66
N LYS A 671 8.81 -11.73 -23.38
CA LYS A 671 9.31 -11.09 -22.14
C LYS A 671 8.68 -11.74 -20.92
N ALA A 672 7.36 -11.90 -20.91
CA ALA A 672 6.64 -12.52 -19.79
C ALA A 672 7.08 -13.97 -19.57
N GLN A 673 7.28 -14.75 -20.65
CA GLN A 673 7.75 -16.12 -20.55
C GLN A 673 9.17 -16.22 -19.97
N MET A 674 10.11 -15.38 -20.42
CA MET A 674 11.48 -15.37 -19.88
C MET A 674 11.50 -15.06 -18.38
N ILE A 675 10.66 -14.10 -17.93
CA ILE A 675 10.54 -13.76 -16.52
C ILE A 675 9.97 -14.94 -15.73
N SER A 676 8.93 -15.61 -16.26
CA SER A 676 8.36 -16.82 -15.63
C SER A 676 9.40 -17.92 -15.48
N ASP A 677 10.17 -18.20 -16.52
CA ASP A 677 11.22 -19.22 -16.51
C ASP A 677 12.29 -18.93 -15.43
N TRP A 678 12.70 -17.68 -15.25
CA TRP A 678 13.64 -17.31 -14.20
C TRP A 678 13.05 -17.46 -12.79
N ILE A 679 11.76 -17.10 -12.62
CA ILE A 679 11.05 -17.25 -11.33
C ILE A 679 10.89 -18.74 -11.00
N GLU A 680 10.53 -19.58 -11.95
CA GLU A 680 10.46 -21.03 -11.78
C GLU A 680 11.84 -21.63 -11.48
N GLY A 681 12.90 -21.04 -12.00
CA GLY A 681 14.30 -21.34 -11.65
C GLY A 681 14.71 -20.88 -10.25
N GLY A 682 13.80 -20.26 -9.47
CA GLY A 682 14.03 -19.80 -8.10
C GLY A 682 14.76 -18.45 -7.98
N ILE A 683 14.79 -17.66 -9.06
CA ILE A 683 15.36 -16.31 -9.05
C ILE A 683 14.23 -15.29 -8.88
N PRO A 684 14.19 -14.50 -7.78
CA PRO A 684 13.23 -13.42 -7.65
C PRO A 684 13.54 -12.28 -8.61
N VAL A 685 12.60 -11.98 -9.50
CA VAL A 685 12.75 -11.04 -10.62
C VAL A 685 11.83 -9.82 -10.43
N GLY A 686 12.42 -8.62 -10.64
CA GLY A 686 11.65 -7.39 -10.84
C GLY A 686 11.66 -6.98 -12.31
N MET A 687 10.54 -6.47 -12.82
CA MET A 687 10.42 -5.91 -14.17
C MET A 687 10.18 -4.41 -14.09
N VAL A 688 10.92 -3.65 -14.89
CA VAL A 688 10.80 -2.18 -15.01
C VAL A 688 10.37 -1.83 -16.43
N GLY A 689 9.26 -1.13 -16.59
CA GLY A 689 8.73 -0.75 -17.90
C GLY A 689 7.85 0.49 -17.84
N ASP A 690 7.45 0.99 -19.01
CA ASP A 690 6.51 2.11 -19.16
C ASP A 690 5.04 1.67 -19.30
N GLY A 691 4.80 0.39 -19.49
CA GLY A 691 3.55 -0.33 -19.29
C GLY A 691 2.65 -0.54 -20.48
N VAL A 692 2.85 0.07 -21.63
CA VAL A 692 1.94 -0.20 -22.77
C VAL A 692 2.18 -1.60 -23.33
N ASN A 693 3.44 -1.93 -23.59
CA ASN A 693 3.85 -3.22 -24.17
C ASN A 693 4.31 -4.22 -23.11
N ASP A 694 4.58 -3.75 -21.90
CA ASP A 694 5.22 -4.53 -20.84
C ASP A 694 4.24 -5.02 -19.78
N SER A 695 2.94 -4.66 -19.87
CA SER A 695 1.93 -5.06 -18.88
C SER A 695 1.91 -6.56 -18.57
N PRO A 696 2.02 -7.48 -19.55
CA PRO A 696 2.10 -8.92 -19.25
C PRO A 696 3.36 -9.27 -18.44
N ALA A 697 4.51 -8.67 -18.77
CA ALA A 697 5.78 -8.90 -18.08
C ALA A 697 5.78 -8.31 -16.67
N LEU A 698 5.20 -7.10 -16.49
CA LEU A 698 5.01 -6.45 -15.20
C LEU A 698 4.12 -7.27 -14.26
N ALA A 699 3.06 -7.91 -14.82
CA ALA A 699 2.11 -8.72 -14.04
C ALA A 699 2.70 -10.06 -13.58
N VAL A 700 3.58 -10.68 -14.37
CA VAL A 700 4.20 -11.98 -14.06
C VAL A 700 5.38 -11.82 -13.11
N ALA A 701 6.11 -10.71 -13.15
CA ALA A 701 7.25 -10.46 -12.27
C ALA A 701 6.86 -10.50 -10.78
N ASN A 702 7.79 -10.90 -9.90
CA ASN A 702 7.57 -10.80 -8.45
C ASN A 702 7.25 -9.35 -8.04
N VAL A 703 7.92 -8.39 -8.67
CA VAL A 703 7.64 -6.96 -8.48
C VAL A 703 7.70 -6.25 -9.82
N GLY A 704 6.57 -5.72 -10.29
CA GLY A 704 6.52 -4.82 -11.43
C GLY A 704 6.75 -3.37 -11.00
N PHE A 705 7.62 -2.65 -11.71
CA PHE A 705 7.89 -1.22 -11.52
C PHE A 705 7.41 -0.46 -12.75
N ALA A 706 6.40 0.40 -12.59
CA ALA A 706 5.96 1.31 -13.64
C ALA A 706 6.72 2.64 -13.54
N MET A 707 7.24 3.11 -14.67
CA MET A 707 7.87 4.43 -14.76
C MET A 707 6.82 5.54 -14.85
N GLY A 708 7.06 6.70 -14.24
CA GLY A 708 6.11 7.81 -14.17
C GLY A 708 5.69 8.47 -15.48
N SER A 709 6.35 8.11 -16.60
CA SER A 709 5.92 8.46 -17.94
C SER A 709 4.98 7.42 -18.55
N GLY A 710 4.68 6.33 -17.83
CA GLY A 710 3.85 5.22 -18.28
C GLY A 710 2.36 5.56 -18.32
N THR A 711 1.60 4.71 -18.98
CA THR A 711 0.14 4.82 -19.06
C THR A 711 -0.56 4.51 -17.74
N ASP A 712 -1.80 4.96 -17.59
CA ASP A 712 -2.66 4.61 -16.45
C ASP A 712 -2.75 3.09 -16.24
N VAL A 713 -2.78 2.31 -17.33
CA VAL A 713 -2.77 0.84 -17.31
C VAL A 713 -1.52 0.29 -16.62
N ALA A 714 -0.35 0.91 -16.83
CA ALA A 714 0.88 0.50 -16.16
C ALA A 714 0.84 0.77 -14.66
N MET A 715 0.33 1.92 -14.27
CA MET A 715 0.18 2.29 -12.86
C MET A 715 -0.80 1.36 -12.13
N GLU A 716 -1.84 0.88 -12.81
CA GLU A 716 -2.79 -0.08 -12.25
C GLU A 716 -2.23 -1.51 -12.16
N THR A 717 -1.37 -1.90 -13.11
CA THR A 717 -0.82 -3.26 -13.18
C THR A 717 0.40 -3.42 -12.28
N ALA A 718 1.26 -2.41 -12.19
CA ALA A 718 2.51 -2.48 -11.45
C ALA A 718 2.30 -2.53 -9.93
N ALA A 719 3.19 -3.26 -9.27
CA ALA A 719 3.23 -3.34 -7.82
C ALA A 719 3.90 -2.11 -7.17
N ILE A 720 4.81 -1.46 -7.89
CA ILE A 720 5.47 -0.19 -7.50
C ILE A 720 5.37 0.80 -8.65
N THR A 721 4.87 1.99 -8.36
CA THR A 721 4.83 3.11 -9.32
C THR A 721 5.90 4.14 -8.94
N LEU A 722 6.74 4.48 -9.91
CA LEU A 722 7.77 5.51 -9.78
C LEU A 722 7.22 6.79 -10.40
N MET A 723 6.92 7.80 -9.59
CA MET A 723 6.27 9.04 -10.03
C MET A 723 7.13 9.87 -11.01
N ARG A 724 8.40 9.57 -11.07
CA ARG A 724 9.36 10.15 -12.02
C ARG A 724 9.92 9.08 -12.93
N ALA A 725 10.21 9.47 -14.14
CA ALA A 725 10.88 8.61 -15.11
C ALA A 725 12.42 8.54 -14.84
N ASP A 726 12.79 8.31 -13.58
CA ASP A 726 14.17 8.21 -13.10
C ASP A 726 14.50 6.76 -12.70
N PRO A 727 15.34 6.04 -13.45
CA PRO A 727 15.70 4.66 -13.16
C PRO A 727 16.36 4.46 -11.76
N ARG A 728 16.94 5.50 -11.15
CA ARG A 728 17.57 5.42 -9.80
C ARG A 728 16.52 5.19 -8.70
N LEU A 729 15.24 5.45 -8.97
CA LEU A 729 14.16 5.14 -8.04
C LEU A 729 13.95 3.63 -7.87
N VAL A 730 14.36 2.79 -8.83
CA VAL A 730 14.29 1.32 -8.71
C VAL A 730 15.17 0.80 -7.57
N PRO A 731 16.49 1.03 -7.57
CA PRO A 731 17.31 0.68 -6.40
C PRO A 731 16.86 1.42 -5.14
N GLY A 732 16.32 2.65 -5.24
CA GLY A 732 15.72 3.38 -4.14
C GLY A 732 14.56 2.63 -3.49
N ALA A 733 13.62 2.10 -4.28
CA ALA A 733 12.48 1.31 -3.80
C ALA A 733 12.93 0.03 -3.08
N ILE A 734 13.94 -0.65 -3.61
CA ILE A 734 14.50 -1.86 -3.01
C ILE A 734 15.20 -1.53 -1.69
N ASP A 735 15.98 -0.43 -1.61
CA ASP A 735 16.61 0.01 -0.36
C ASP A 735 15.58 0.39 0.70
N ALA A 736 14.52 1.13 0.33
CA ALA A 736 13.40 1.44 1.22
C ALA A 736 12.78 0.18 1.80
N SER A 737 12.52 -0.84 0.96
CA SER A 737 11.98 -2.13 1.36
C SER A 737 12.93 -2.86 2.32
N ARG A 738 14.22 -2.98 1.97
CA ARG A 738 15.24 -3.63 2.82
C ARG A 738 15.39 -2.95 4.18
N ARG A 739 15.38 -1.62 4.22
CA ARG A 739 15.47 -0.85 5.47
C ARG A 739 14.21 -1.00 6.31
N THR A 740 13.04 -0.97 5.70
CA THR A 740 11.77 -1.18 6.41
C THR A 740 11.72 -2.55 7.07
N PHE A 741 12.07 -3.61 6.33
CA PHE A 741 12.12 -4.96 6.91
C PHE A 741 13.20 -5.14 7.97
N ARG A 742 14.35 -4.49 7.82
CA ARG A 742 15.38 -4.47 8.88
C ARG A 742 14.83 -3.83 10.16
N LYS A 743 14.07 -2.74 10.05
CA LYS A 743 13.41 -2.11 11.20
C LYS A 743 12.33 -2.99 11.81
N ILE A 744 11.54 -3.70 11.00
CA ILE A 744 10.58 -4.69 11.51
C ILE A 744 11.30 -5.75 12.35
N LYS A 745 12.38 -6.34 11.84
CA LYS A 745 13.17 -7.33 12.59
C LYS A 745 13.76 -6.77 13.89
N GLN A 746 14.28 -5.54 13.87
CA GLN A 746 14.78 -4.86 15.05
C GLN A 746 13.65 -4.59 16.08
N ASN A 747 12.49 -4.14 15.62
CA ASN A 747 11.34 -3.87 16.46
C ASN A 747 10.83 -5.14 17.13
N LEU A 748 10.73 -6.24 16.39
CA LEU A 748 10.35 -7.55 16.94
C LEU A 748 11.38 -8.02 17.98
N PHE A 749 12.67 -7.86 17.70
CA PHE A 749 13.72 -8.18 18.66
C PHE A 749 13.52 -7.39 19.98
N TRP A 750 13.35 -6.06 19.91
CA TRP A 750 13.12 -5.25 21.09
C TRP A 750 11.82 -5.61 21.80
N ALA A 751 10.73 -5.87 21.09
CA ALA A 751 9.46 -6.25 21.67
C ALA A 751 9.52 -7.58 22.46
N PHE A 752 10.36 -8.52 22.00
CA PHE A 752 10.52 -9.81 22.67
C PHE A 752 11.57 -9.81 23.79
N VAL A 753 12.69 -9.12 23.59
CA VAL A 753 13.83 -9.20 24.53
C VAL A 753 13.48 -8.71 25.92
N TYR A 754 12.70 -7.63 26.03
CA TYR A 754 12.23 -7.13 27.31
C TYR A 754 11.45 -8.20 28.09
N ASN A 755 10.53 -8.89 27.40
CA ASN A 755 9.69 -9.92 28.04
C ASN A 755 10.49 -11.18 28.37
N ILE A 756 11.35 -11.65 27.46
CA ILE A 756 12.16 -12.87 27.66
C ILE A 756 13.13 -12.71 28.82
N VAL A 757 13.76 -11.54 28.98
CA VAL A 757 14.74 -11.31 30.05
C VAL A 757 14.06 -10.99 31.37
N ALA A 758 13.01 -10.18 31.37
CA ALA A 758 12.40 -9.71 32.60
C ALA A 758 11.39 -10.70 33.21
N MET A 759 10.79 -11.61 32.42
CA MET A 759 9.85 -12.59 32.92
C MET A 759 10.49 -13.58 33.95
N PRO A 760 11.64 -14.20 33.66
CA PRO A 760 12.33 -14.99 34.68
C PRO A 760 12.67 -14.18 35.93
N LEU A 761 13.14 -12.94 35.80
CA LEU A 761 13.45 -12.06 36.91
C LEU A 761 12.21 -11.80 37.78
N ALA A 762 11.05 -11.59 37.16
CA ALA A 762 9.77 -11.47 37.88
C ALA A 762 9.37 -12.76 38.56
N MET A 763 9.53 -13.92 37.93
CA MET A 763 9.27 -15.24 38.52
C MET A 763 10.12 -15.50 39.74
N PHE A 764 11.37 -15.06 39.75
CA PHE A 764 12.30 -15.21 40.90
C PHE A 764 12.18 -14.06 41.94
N GLY A 765 11.17 -13.19 41.83
CA GLY A 765 10.96 -12.08 42.77
C GLY A 765 11.96 -10.94 42.69
N ALA A 766 12.86 -10.94 41.70
CA ALA A 766 13.85 -9.89 41.49
C ALA A 766 13.30 -8.63 40.78
N LEU A 767 12.03 -8.65 40.38
CA LEU A 767 11.39 -7.56 39.66
C LEU A 767 10.07 -7.18 40.35
N THR A 768 9.93 -5.92 40.76
CA THR A 768 8.66 -5.41 41.27
C THR A 768 7.66 -5.11 40.18
N PRO A 769 6.33 -5.11 40.42
CA PRO A 769 5.32 -4.76 39.43
C PRO A 769 5.50 -3.36 38.85
N THR A 770 6.00 -2.41 39.60
CA THR A 770 6.30 -1.03 39.19
C THR A 770 7.42 -0.97 38.15
N ILE A 771 8.54 -1.67 38.41
CA ILE A 771 9.67 -1.77 37.45
C ILE A 771 9.22 -2.53 36.20
N ALA A 772 8.41 -3.58 36.36
CA ALA A 772 7.82 -4.31 35.24
C ALA A 772 6.98 -3.40 34.32
N GLY A 773 6.12 -2.54 34.89
CA GLY A 773 5.33 -1.56 34.15
C GLY A 773 6.18 -0.50 33.44
N ALA A 774 7.25 -0.02 34.08
CA ALA A 774 8.18 0.93 33.47
C ALA A 774 8.93 0.30 32.27
N ALA A 775 9.42 -0.93 32.41
CA ALA A 775 10.09 -1.66 31.34
C ALA A 775 9.16 -1.90 30.15
N MET A 776 7.90 -2.23 30.38
CA MET A 776 6.87 -2.40 29.36
C MET A 776 6.60 -1.10 28.58
N ALA A 777 6.47 0.05 29.29
CA ALA A 777 6.30 1.35 28.65
C ALA A 777 7.52 1.73 27.79
N LEU A 778 8.74 1.46 28.28
CA LEU A 778 9.98 1.73 27.56
C LEU A 778 10.11 0.86 26.31
N SER A 779 9.68 -0.41 26.35
CA SER A 779 9.65 -1.29 25.19
C SER A 779 8.84 -0.69 24.04
N SER A 780 7.63 -0.19 24.33
CA SER A 780 6.78 0.46 23.33
C SER A 780 7.42 1.71 22.73
N VAL A 781 8.03 2.55 23.57
CA VAL A 781 8.75 3.76 23.12
C VAL A 781 9.93 3.40 22.22
N SER A 782 10.68 2.34 22.58
CA SER A 782 11.84 1.90 21.79
C SER A 782 11.44 1.46 20.38
N VAL A 783 10.37 0.68 20.23
CA VAL A 783 9.85 0.21 18.95
C VAL A 783 9.42 1.38 18.06
N VAL A 784 8.69 2.32 18.64
CA VAL A 784 8.21 3.49 17.90
C VAL A 784 9.35 4.40 17.49
N ALA A 785 10.26 4.74 18.41
CA ALA A 785 11.42 5.57 18.12
C ALA A 785 12.29 4.95 17.01
N ASN A 786 12.51 3.63 17.04
CA ASN A 786 13.24 2.93 16.00
C ASN A 786 12.55 2.99 14.63
N SER A 787 11.22 2.90 14.59
CA SER A 787 10.44 3.02 13.35
C SER A 787 10.51 4.45 12.79
N LEU A 788 10.41 5.47 13.64
CA LEU A 788 10.47 6.88 13.22
C LEU A 788 11.81 7.27 12.57
N LEU A 789 12.89 6.52 12.80
CA LEU A 789 14.16 6.73 12.10
C LEU A 789 14.04 6.54 10.58
N LEU A 790 13.04 5.78 10.09
CA LEU A 790 12.77 5.65 8.67
C LEU A 790 12.24 6.96 8.05
N ARG A 791 11.71 7.89 8.84
CA ARG A 791 11.17 9.16 8.34
C ARG A 791 12.23 10.01 7.62
N SER A 792 13.48 9.89 8.03
CA SER A 792 14.61 10.62 7.45
C SER A 792 15.23 9.92 6.22
N TRP A 793 14.70 8.78 5.84
CA TRP A 793 15.20 8.07 4.67
C TRP A 793 14.95 8.87 3.38
N ARG A 794 15.95 8.87 2.51
CA ARG A 794 15.91 9.41 1.14
C ARG A 794 16.66 8.45 0.21
N PRO A 795 16.22 8.30 -1.06
CA PRO A 795 16.97 7.54 -2.04
C PRO A 795 18.30 8.25 -2.37
N ASN A 796 19.31 7.49 -2.76
CA ASN A 796 20.55 8.04 -3.30
C ASN A 796 20.32 8.41 -4.78
N LEU A 797 20.01 9.66 -5.05
CA LEU A 797 19.76 10.19 -6.40
C LEU A 797 21.01 10.92 -6.93
#